data_f1428cf96b5ff6397bcf15ffa3f8b4b4
#
_entry.id   f1428cf96b5ff6397bcf15ffa3f8b4b4
#
_cell.length_a   1.000
_cell.length_b   1.000
_cell.length_c   1.000
_cell.angle_alpha   90.00
_cell.angle_beta   90.00
_cell.angle_gamma   90.00
#
_symmetry.space_group_name_H-M   'P 1'
#
loop_
_entity.id
_entity.type
_entity.pdbx_description
1 polymer ?
#
loop_
_entity_poly.entity_id
_entity_poly.type
_entity_poly.pdbx_seq_one_letter_code
_entity_poly.pdbx_strand_id
1 'polypeptide(L)'
;MYNKQTLAKYFLALSGIIFLIFLAYIPGLSGPFIFDDLSNITNNNFLQLQSLSPSTLYSSATSGHAGPLKRPVAMLSFALNYFYAGGYDASAFKLTNIFIHSLNAILLLTLCLQLLKSTDSLTGNNHNKNTLFWLAAGISLIWAVHPINLTSVLYVVQRMTALSTLFSLGCIILYLRARKAQITSGFNNKTLFLFTLSLLSLTLALFSKENAALIPLIILWVELTLYPQQHPWARFKHLTRNTRWFIYALLIFTCIVGLIILIDYASASYHHRPFSMLERVLTEPRVLCFYLSLILLPRINSFGLFHDDILLSTSIFSPWTTLLAIIFISSLALSAIYYRKTQPLYALGIGWFFIGHLLESSFFALEIAHEHRNNFPSIGIILAIFALIPKSHLVPTKKTAAGFFAVVLILASSTYLRATQWSSYQRLAYYEAAHHPDSPAIQALLSNAANQVGDIETATQAIKKAMALEPKEIAYALHYQNILAIYKKAIPDNLQKETLKRIKNNPVTASAKLALHQIAACLHQPACEPLQSNYLEWIDQLIEQEPRNADYYYHRGRAHRALNNPLAALNDFQRAHELHHTFMQPLFEMVDILLRSGQLSAAEEIVTWLENSNQASTLKRDQEINQLKQFMSRLKEGTVRSSK
;
A
#
# COMPACT_ATOMS: atom_id res chain seq x y z
N MET A 1 15.66 -7.06 -39.45
CA MET A 1 14.72 -5.92 -39.64
C MET A 1 13.29 -6.42 -39.47
N TYR A 2 12.51 -5.82 -38.59
CA TYR A 2 11.08 -6.13 -38.49
C TYR A 2 10.36 -5.60 -39.75
N ASN A 3 9.50 -6.45 -40.34
CA ASN A 3 8.66 -6.05 -41.47
C ASN A 3 7.73 -4.89 -41.06
N LYS A 4 7.51 -3.89 -41.91
CA LYS A 4 6.63 -2.72 -41.67
C LYS A 4 5.25 -3.12 -41.11
N GLN A 5 4.68 -4.23 -41.60
CA GLN A 5 3.41 -4.78 -41.10
C GLN A 5 3.47 -5.25 -39.63
N THR A 6 4.61 -5.79 -39.20
CA THR A 6 4.83 -6.22 -37.82
C THR A 6 4.93 -5.01 -36.90
N LEU A 7 5.67 -3.98 -37.30
CA LEU A 7 5.79 -2.72 -36.55
C LEU A 7 4.43 -2.02 -36.41
N ALA A 8 3.63 -1.95 -37.47
CA ALA A 8 2.29 -1.36 -37.43
C ALA A 8 1.34 -2.08 -36.46
N LYS A 9 1.41 -3.43 -36.38
CA LYS A 9 0.61 -4.21 -35.44
C LYS A 9 0.99 -3.95 -33.97
N TYR A 10 2.28 -3.89 -33.67
CA TYR A 10 2.75 -3.54 -32.33
C TYR A 10 2.31 -2.14 -31.95
N PHE A 11 2.48 -1.17 -32.83
CA PHE A 11 2.06 0.21 -32.61
C PHE A 11 0.55 0.29 -32.32
N LEU A 12 -0.28 -0.36 -33.14
CA LEU A 12 -1.73 -0.38 -32.97
C LEU A 12 -2.13 -1.00 -31.62
N ALA A 13 -1.54 -2.15 -31.24
CA ALA A 13 -1.86 -2.80 -29.97
C ALA A 13 -1.44 -1.94 -28.78
N LEU A 14 -0.25 -1.36 -28.78
CA LEU A 14 0.25 -0.49 -27.71
C LEU A 14 -0.59 0.78 -27.58
N SER A 15 -0.85 1.45 -28.68
CA SER A 15 -1.70 2.66 -28.67
C SER A 15 -3.11 2.37 -28.20
N GLY A 16 -3.70 1.24 -28.63
CA GLY A 16 -5.01 0.80 -28.16
C GLY A 16 -5.05 0.49 -26.67
N ILE A 17 -4.05 -0.20 -26.13
CA ILE A 17 -3.94 -0.49 -24.69
C ILE A 17 -3.83 0.83 -23.90
N ILE A 18 -2.92 1.72 -24.28
CA ILE A 18 -2.72 3.01 -23.61
C ILE A 18 -4.00 3.85 -23.68
N PHE A 19 -4.62 3.95 -24.84
CA PHE A 19 -5.86 4.69 -25.02
C PHE A 19 -7.00 4.20 -24.12
N LEU A 20 -7.21 2.88 -24.05
CA LEU A 20 -8.26 2.30 -23.21
C LEU A 20 -7.96 2.44 -21.72
N ILE A 21 -6.70 2.37 -21.29
CA ILE A 21 -6.31 2.67 -19.91
C ILE A 21 -6.69 4.13 -19.57
N PHE A 22 -6.27 5.10 -20.40
CA PHE A 22 -6.62 6.50 -20.17
C PHE A 22 -8.13 6.70 -20.09
N LEU A 23 -8.87 6.16 -21.05
CA LEU A 23 -10.33 6.27 -21.09
C LEU A 23 -10.99 5.71 -19.83
N ALA A 24 -10.51 4.55 -19.31
CA ALA A 24 -11.07 3.89 -18.14
C ALA A 24 -10.77 4.62 -16.82
N TYR A 25 -9.61 5.27 -16.70
CA TYR A 25 -9.16 5.84 -15.41
C TYR A 25 -9.31 7.37 -15.32
N ILE A 26 -9.45 8.09 -16.45
CA ILE A 26 -9.51 9.55 -16.49
C ILE A 26 -10.57 10.19 -15.56
N PRO A 27 -11.78 9.59 -15.35
CA PRO A 27 -12.77 10.21 -14.47
C PRO A 27 -12.31 10.34 -13.01
N GLY A 28 -11.39 9.49 -12.55
CA GLY A 28 -10.87 9.51 -11.20
C GLY A 28 -9.73 10.49 -10.95
N LEU A 29 -9.23 11.18 -11.99
CA LEU A 29 -8.10 12.11 -11.85
C LEU A 29 -8.43 13.28 -10.92
N SER A 30 -9.65 13.81 -10.96
CA SER A 30 -10.07 14.97 -10.17
C SER A 30 -10.20 14.71 -8.67
N GLY A 31 -10.19 13.46 -8.23
CA GLY A 31 -10.32 13.13 -6.80
C GLY A 31 -9.10 13.54 -5.98
N PRO A 32 -9.29 13.84 -4.68
CA PRO A 32 -8.21 14.30 -3.81
C PRO A 32 -7.23 13.17 -3.41
N PHE A 33 -6.20 13.55 -2.65
CA PHE A 33 -5.45 12.62 -1.81
C PHE A 33 -6.36 12.10 -0.69
N ILE A 34 -6.28 10.82 -0.38
CA ILE A 34 -7.13 10.17 0.63
C ILE A 34 -6.31 9.24 1.53
N PHE A 35 -6.76 9.05 2.76
CA PHE A 35 -6.28 8.04 3.68
C PHE A 35 -4.74 8.02 3.86
N ASP A 36 -4.09 6.90 3.50
CA ASP A 36 -2.64 6.73 3.61
C ASP A 36 -1.85 7.68 2.70
N ASP A 37 -2.49 8.31 1.71
CA ASP A 37 -1.86 9.38 0.94
C ASP A 37 -1.48 10.54 1.87
N LEU A 38 -2.31 10.81 2.89
CA LEU A 38 -2.06 11.92 3.82
C LEU A 38 -0.81 11.66 4.66
N SER A 39 -0.74 10.53 5.34
CA SER A 39 0.38 10.20 6.24
C SER A 39 1.68 9.93 5.50
N ASN A 40 1.63 9.28 4.34
CA ASN A 40 2.83 8.90 3.59
C ASN A 40 3.31 9.97 2.61
N ILE A 41 2.42 10.85 2.11
CA ILE A 41 2.74 11.80 1.04
C ILE A 41 2.56 13.24 1.52
N THR A 42 1.33 13.71 1.76
CA THR A 42 1.08 15.14 1.97
C THR A 42 1.59 15.66 3.31
N ASN A 43 1.59 14.84 4.36
CA ASN A 43 2.12 15.18 5.68
C ASN A 43 3.61 14.86 5.83
N ASN A 44 4.26 14.38 4.77
CA ASN A 44 5.68 14.09 4.78
C ASN A 44 6.48 15.25 4.19
N ASN A 45 6.99 16.13 5.04
CA ASN A 45 7.74 17.33 4.64
C ASN A 45 8.99 17.02 3.81
N PHE A 46 9.60 15.83 3.96
CA PHE A 46 10.78 15.43 3.19
C PHE A 46 10.49 15.18 1.71
N LEU A 47 9.22 15.06 1.31
CA LEU A 47 8.83 14.94 -0.09
C LEU A 47 8.68 16.28 -0.81
N GLN A 48 8.67 17.39 -0.05
CA GLN A 48 8.53 18.75 -0.58
C GLN A 48 9.87 19.27 -1.12
N LEU A 49 10.36 18.65 -2.20
CA LEU A 49 11.64 19.01 -2.81
C LEU A 49 11.64 20.44 -3.33
N GLN A 50 12.58 21.24 -2.84
CA GLN A 50 12.90 22.58 -3.35
C GLN A 50 14.07 22.57 -4.35
N SER A 51 14.91 21.52 -4.30
CA SER A 51 16.06 21.34 -5.17
C SER A 51 16.33 19.86 -5.41
N LEU A 52 17.01 19.53 -6.50
CA LEU A 52 17.45 18.17 -6.83
C LEU A 52 18.88 17.89 -6.35
N SER A 53 19.23 18.33 -5.15
CA SER A 53 20.54 18.02 -4.57
C SER A 53 20.60 16.55 -4.09
N PRO A 54 21.79 15.91 -4.07
CA PRO A 54 21.93 14.54 -3.56
C PRO A 54 21.43 14.37 -2.11
N SER A 55 21.60 15.35 -1.25
CA SER A 55 21.14 15.31 0.14
C SER A 55 19.61 15.33 0.25
N THR A 56 18.93 16.21 -0.50
CA THR A 56 17.47 16.28 -0.49
C THR A 56 16.83 15.03 -1.09
N LEU A 57 17.40 14.50 -2.18
CA LEU A 57 16.97 13.24 -2.79
C LEU A 57 17.14 12.05 -1.82
N TYR A 58 18.26 11.97 -1.11
CA TYR A 58 18.51 10.93 -0.12
C TYR A 58 17.53 11.01 1.06
N SER A 59 17.31 12.22 1.61
CA SER A 59 16.35 12.43 2.69
C SER A 59 14.93 12.03 2.27
N SER A 60 14.50 12.41 1.06
CA SER A 60 13.22 12.01 0.52
C SER A 60 13.12 10.49 0.37
N ALA A 61 14.12 9.84 -0.21
CA ALA A 61 14.13 8.40 -0.42
C ALA A 61 14.05 7.60 0.90
N THR A 62 14.65 8.11 1.97
CA THR A 62 14.70 7.43 3.28
C THR A 62 13.61 7.86 4.26
N SER A 63 12.71 8.77 3.86
CA SER A 63 11.64 9.33 4.69
C SER A 63 10.39 8.45 4.85
N GLY A 64 10.33 7.29 4.21
CA GLY A 64 9.16 6.42 4.27
C GLY A 64 8.92 5.83 5.66
N HIS A 65 7.66 5.77 6.06
CA HIS A 65 7.21 5.18 7.33
C HIS A 65 6.55 3.81 7.12
N ALA A 66 6.14 3.49 5.90
CA ALA A 66 5.46 2.25 5.57
C ALA A 66 6.47 1.13 5.30
N GLY A 67 6.35 0.04 6.07
CA GLY A 67 7.16 -1.16 5.93
C GLY A 67 8.62 -1.03 6.40
N PRO A 68 9.29 -2.17 6.61
CA PRO A 68 10.64 -2.20 7.18
C PRO A 68 11.71 -1.63 6.24
N LEU A 69 11.50 -1.67 4.92
CA LEU A 69 12.45 -1.16 3.93
C LEU A 69 12.26 0.33 3.60
N LYS A 70 11.28 1.02 4.21
CA LYS A 70 10.98 2.45 3.98
C LYS A 70 10.65 2.83 2.52
N ARG A 71 10.64 1.88 1.59
CA ARG A 71 10.24 2.00 0.16
C ARG A 71 10.89 3.16 -0.60
N PRO A 72 12.22 3.30 -0.59
CA PRO A 72 12.92 4.49 -1.09
C PRO A 72 12.65 4.82 -2.56
N VAL A 73 12.42 3.82 -3.43
CA VAL A 73 12.10 4.05 -4.86
C VAL A 73 10.74 4.73 -5.01
N ALA A 74 9.75 4.31 -4.23
CA ALA A 74 8.43 4.91 -4.24
C ALA A 74 8.46 6.33 -3.65
N MET A 75 9.12 6.51 -2.50
CA MET A 75 9.27 7.82 -1.84
C MET A 75 9.95 8.83 -2.76
N LEU A 76 11.05 8.43 -3.40
CA LEU A 76 11.74 9.27 -4.37
C LEU A 76 10.83 9.64 -5.56
N SER A 77 10.01 8.70 -6.04
CA SER A 77 9.05 8.96 -7.12
C SER A 77 7.98 10.00 -6.74
N PHE A 78 7.52 10.00 -5.47
CA PHE A 78 6.59 11.02 -4.97
C PHE A 78 7.27 12.39 -4.85
N ALA A 79 8.48 12.44 -4.32
CA ALA A 79 9.25 13.67 -4.19
C ALA A 79 9.54 14.33 -5.56
N LEU A 80 9.95 13.53 -6.54
CA LEU A 80 10.13 14.01 -7.92
C LEU A 80 8.81 14.49 -8.53
N ASN A 81 7.71 13.79 -8.26
CA ASN A 81 6.38 14.22 -8.75
C ASN A 81 5.99 15.57 -8.13
N TYR A 82 6.20 15.77 -6.83
CA TYR A 82 6.00 17.04 -6.14
C TYR A 82 6.82 18.16 -6.81
N PHE A 83 8.11 17.92 -7.04
CA PHE A 83 9.02 18.91 -7.63
C PHE A 83 8.57 19.34 -9.02
N TYR A 84 8.25 18.39 -9.91
CA TYR A 84 7.85 18.69 -11.28
C TYR A 84 6.41 19.22 -11.41
N ALA A 85 5.52 18.87 -10.49
CA ALA A 85 4.17 19.41 -10.44
C ALA A 85 4.09 20.81 -9.79
N GLY A 86 5.17 21.26 -9.12
CA GLY A 86 5.19 22.52 -8.39
C GLY A 86 4.42 22.49 -7.07
N GLY A 87 4.13 21.29 -6.53
CA GLY A 87 3.38 21.10 -5.30
C GLY A 87 2.58 19.80 -5.27
N TYR A 88 1.69 19.68 -4.26
CA TYR A 88 0.78 18.55 -4.14
C TYR A 88 -0.46 18.74 -5.05
N ASP A 89 -0.36 18.27 -6.28
CA ASP A 89 -1.47 18.13 -7.22
C ASP A 89 -1.86 16.67 -7.37
N ALA A 90 -3.01 16.28 -6.80
CA ALA A 90 -3.49 14.91 -6.85
C ALA A 90 -3.68 14.39 -8.27
N SER A 91 -4.09 15.25 -9.22
CA SER A 91 -4.28 14.88 -10.62
C SER A 91 -2.95 14.53 -11.29
N ALA A 92 -1.90 15.32 -11.06
CA ALA A 92 -0.55 15.05 -11.57
C ALA A 92 0.03 13.74 -10.99
N PHE A 93 -0.22 13.48 -9.69
CA PHE A 93 0.21 12.23 -9.07
C PHE A 93 -0.52 11.01 -9.64
N LYS A 94 -1.84 11.09 -9.83
CA LYS A 94 -2.64 10.02 -10.44
C LYS A 94 -2.28 9.80 -11.91
N LEU A 95 -2.01 10.86 -12.65
CA LEU A 95 -1.53 10.76 -14.03
C LEU A 95 -0.21 9.98 -14.13
N THR A 96 0.72 10.24 -13.21
CA THR A 96 1.96 9.46 -13.10
C THR A 96 1.68 7.98 -12.83
N ASN A 97 0.69 7.66 -11.98
CA ASN A 97 0.29 6.27 -11.71
C ASN A 97 -0.32 5.61 -12.96
N ILE A 98 -1.17 6.31 -13.72
CA ILE A 98 -1.72 5.82 -15.00
C ILE A 98 -0.59 5.54 -15.99
N PHE A 99 0.42 6.39 -16.05
CA PHE A 99 1.60 6.16 -16.90
C PHE A 99 2.37 4.90 -16.47
N ILE A 100 2.63 4.71 -15.17
CA ILE A 100 3.28 3.51 -14.64
C ILE A 100 2.44 2.26 -14.95
N HIS A 101 1.11 2.34 -14.80
CA HIS A 101 0.21 1.23 -15.11
C HIS A 101 0.22 0.88 -16.61
N SER A 102 0.33 1.88 -17.48
CA SER A 102 0.50 1.68 -18.93
C SER A 102 1.82 0.97 -19.25
N LEU A 103 2.92 1.33 -18.58
CA LEU A 103 4.20 0.63 -18.70
C LEU A 103 4.09 -0.82 -18.20
N ASN A 104 3.37 -1.06 -17.10
CA ASN A 104 3.09 -2.40 -16.60
C ASN A 104 2.37 -3.25 -17.66
N ALA A 105 1.36 -2.71 -18.32
CA ALA A 105 0.64 -3.40 -19.38
C ALA A 105 1.56 -3.74 -20.58
N ILE A 106 2.46 -2.84 -20.98
CA ILE A 106 3.44 -3.08 -22.03
C ILE A 106 4.44 -4.18 -21.65
N LEU A 107 4.94 -4.16 -20.41
CA LEU A 107 5.81 -5.23 -19.90
C LEU A 107 5.07 -6.55 -19.81
N LEU A 108 3.80 -6.54 -19.37
CA LEU A 108 2.97 -7.74 -19.30
C LEU A 108 2.75 -8.35 -20.69
N LEU A 109 2.47 -7.53 -21.72
CA LEU A 109 2.41 -8.01 -23.11
C LEU A 109 3.71 -8.71 -23.51
N THR A 110 4.85 -8.10 -23.18
CA THR A 110 6.17 -8.67 -23.49
C THR A 110 6.41 -9.98 -22.75
N LEU A 111 6.04 -10.05 -21.48
CA LEU A 111 6.13 -11.24 -20.64
C LEU A 111 5.25 -12.37 -21.19
N CYS A 112 3.97 -12.09 -21.46
CA CYS A 112 3.01 -13.04 -22.01
C CYS A 112 3.51 -13.62 -23.34
N LEU A 113 4.08 -12.79 -24.23
CA LEU A 113 4.69 -13.28 -25.47
C LEU A 113 5.82 -14.28 -25.22
N GLN A 114 6.65 -14.05 -24.19
CA GLN A 114 7.75 -14.97 -23.86
C GLN A 114 7.20 -16.26 -23.27
N LEU A 115 6.25 -16.18 -22.33
CA LEU A 115 5.64 -17.34 -21.69
C LEU A 115 4.90 -18.22 -22.71
N LEU A 116 4.07 -17.62 -23.58
CA LEU A 116 3.33 -18.33 -24.61
C LEU A 116 4.24 -19.04 -25.60
N LYS A 117 5.33 -18.39 -26.04
CA LYS A 117 6.33 -19.01 -26.93
C LYS A 117 7.06 -20.17 -26.26
N SER A 118 7.42 -20.03 -24.99
CA SER A 118 8.11 -21.08 -24.24
C SER A 118 7.18 -22.27 -24.02
N THR A 119 5.93 -22.03 -23.68
CA THR A 119 4.91 -23.07 -23.50
C THR A 119 4.59 -23.78 -24.81
N ASP A 120 4.46 -23.02 -25.89
CA ASP A 120 4.20 -23.57 -27.25
C ASP A 120 5.33 -24.51 -27.70
N SER A 121 6.58 -24.12 -27.48
CA SER A 121 7.74 -24.96 -27.74
C SER A 121 7.77 -26.20 -26.84
N LEU A 122 7.40 -26.10 -25.58
CA LEU A 122 7.41 -27.23 -24.63
C LEU A 122 6.34 -28.26 -24.93
N THR A 123 5.15 -27.81 -25.36
CA THR A 123 3.99 -28.70 -25.65
C THR A 123 3.97 -29.21 -27.09
N GLY A 124 4.94 -28.83 -27.94
CA GLY A 124 4.97 -29.18 -29.36
C GLY A 124 3.88 -28.53 -30.20
N ASN A 125 3.23 -27.49 -29.68
CA ASN A 125 2.25 -26.71 -30.41
C ASN A 125 2.97 -25.73 -31.36
N ASN A 126 2.44 -25.60 -32.60
CA ASN A 126 2.98 -24.66 -33.58
C ASN A 126 1.94 -23.55 -33.88
N HIS A 127 1.63 -22.74 -32.87
CA HIS A 127 0.75 -21.61 -33.10
C HIS A 127 1.41 -20.54 -33.98
N ASN A 128 0.61 -19.94 -34.87
CA ASN A 128 1.07 -18.81 -35.68
C ASN A 128 1.56 -17.66 -34.76
N LYS A 129 2.68 -17.05 -35.10
CA LYS A 129 3.26 -15.91 -34.37
C LYS A 129 2.25 -14.77 -34.17
N ASN A 130 1.34 -14.55 -35.11
CA ASN A 130 0.27 -13.58 -35.00
C ASN A 130 -0.76 -13.95 -33.91
N THR A 131 -1.12 -15.23 -33.80
CA THR A 131 -2.04 -15.73 -32.75
C THR A 131 -1.44 -15.51 -31.38
N LEU A 132 -0.18 -15.89 -31.17
CA LEU A 132 0.51 -15.67 -29.89
C LEU A 132 0.61 -14.19 -29.52
N PHE A 133 0.81 -13.31 -30.52
CA PHE A 133 0.83 -11.87 -30.28
C PHE A 133 -0.53 -11.35 -29.81
N TRP A 134 -1.61 -11.70 -30.49
CA TRP A 134 -2.95 -11.23 -30.13
C TRP A 134 -3.44 -11.81 -28.81
N LEU A 135 -3.06 -13.05 -28.47
CA LEU A 135 -3.30 -13.63 -27.15
C LEU A 135 -2.57 -12.85 -26.05
N ALA A 136 -1.28 -12.55 -26.23
CA ALA A 136 -0.51 -11.76 -25.28
C ALA A 136 -1.09 -10.34 -25.11
N ALA A 137 -1.47 -9.70 -26.22
CA ALA A 137 -2.11 -8.39 -26.20
C ALA A 137 -3.47 -8.43 -25.47
N GLY A 138 -4.24 -9.51 -25.69
CA GLY A 138 -5.53 -9.73 -25.03
C GLY A 138 -5.39 -9.90 -23.51
N ILE A 139 -4.45 -10.73 -23.06
CA ILE A 139 -4.15 -10.92 -21.64
C ILE A 139 -3.75 -9.60 -20.99
N SER A 140 -2.83 -8.86 -21.64
CA SER A 140 -2.38 -7.57 -21.16
C SER A 140 -3.50 -6.54 -21.09
N LEU A 141 -4.34 -6.47 -22.11
CA LEU A 141 -5.45 -5.53 -22.18
C LEU A 141 -6.52 -5.83 -21.12
N ILE A 142 -6.94 -7.10 -20.97
CA ILE A 142 -7.88 -7.51 -19.91
C ILE A 142 -7.34 -7.10 -18.54
N TRP A 143 -6.06 -7.41 -18.24
CA TRP A 143 -5.46 -7.02 -16.98
C TRP A 143 -5.45 -5.49 -16.80
N ALA A 144 -5.10 -4.76 -17.84
CA ALA A 144 -4.94 -3.31 -17.79
C ALA A 144 -6.25 -2.56 -17.51
N VAL A 145 -7.35 -3.02 -18.08
CA VAL A 145 -8.68 -2.40 -17.88
C VAL A 145 -9.53 -3.09 -16.82
N HIS A 146 -8.95 -4.06 -16.07
CA HIS A 146 -9.69 -4.79 -15.05
C HIS A 146 -9.96 -3.91 -13.82
N PRO A 147 -11.21 -3.82 -13.31
CA PRO A 147 -11.55 -2.95 -12.19
C PRO A 147 -10.85 -3.31 -10.87
N ILE A 148 -10.32 -4.52 -10.71
CA ILE A 148 -9.51 -4.94 -9.56
C ILE A 148 -8.24 -4.09 -9.38
N ASN A 149 -7.74 -3.48 -10.48
CA ASN A 149 -6.52 -2.68 -10.47
C ASN A 149 -6.76 -1.20 -10.13
N LEU A 150 -8.03 -0.77 -9.96
CA LEU A 150 -8.36 0.64 -9.81
C LEU A 150 -7.65 1.27 -8.61
N THR A 151 -7.68 0.62 -7.45
CA THR A 151 -7.01 1.11 -6.23
C THR A 151 -5.49 1.17 -6.39
N SER A 152 -4.88 0.30 -7.19
CA SER A 152 -3.44 0.37 -7.50
C SER A 152 -3.06 1.56 -8.41
N VAL A 153 -4.04 2.20 -9.05
CA VAL A 153 -3.84 3.31 -9.99
C VAL A 153 -4.30 4.65 -9.41
N LEU A 154 -5.53 4.73 -8.91
CA LEU A 154 -6.14 5.99 -8.45
C LEU A 154 -5.89 6.30 -6.97
N TYR A 155 -5.58 5.31 -6.12
CA TYR A 155 -5.10 5.52 -4.77
C TYR A 155 -3.60 5.82 -4.84
N VAL A 156 -3.22 7.08 -4.63
CA VAL A 156 -1.89 7.59 -5.01
C VAL A 156 -0.76 6.83 -4.34
N VAL A 157 -0.87 6.54 -3.04
CA VAL A 157 0.15 5.80 -2.28
C VAL A 157 0.41 4.40 -2.85
N GLN A 158 -0.56 3.79 -3.52
CA GLN A 158 -0.39 2.48 -4.15
C GLN A 158 0.48 2.50 -5.42
N ARG A 159 1.06 3.66 -5.77
CA ARG A 159 2.23 3.73 -6.66
C ARG A 159 3.32 2.75 -6.22
N MET A 160 3.46 2.54 -4.91
CA MET A 160 4.37 1.54 -4.34
C MET A 160 4.12 0.16 -4.94
N THR A 161 2.85 -0.26 -5.02
CA THR A 161 2.44 -1.53 -5.64
C THR A 161 2.66 -1.53 -7.16
N ALA A 162 2.32 -0.44 -7.83
CA ALA A 162 2.47 -0.32 -9.28
C ALA A 162 3.95 -0.35 -9.72
N LEU A 163 4.85 0.32 -8.99
CA LEU A 163 6.30 0.29 -9.23
C LEU A 163 6.90 -1.09 -8.90
N SER A 164 6.47 -1.71 -7.79
CA SER A 164 6.90 -3.07 -7.46
C SER A 164 6.51 -4.05 -8.56
N THR A 165 5.30 -3.94 -9.11
CA THR A 165 4.85 -4.73 -10.27
C THR A 165 5.71 -4.44 -11.51
N LEU A 166 6.01 -3.16 -11.81
CA LEU A 166 6.83 -2.76 -12.95
C LEU A 166 8.20 -3.45 -12.95
N PHE A 167 8.89 -3.31 -11.84
CA PHE A 167 10.23 -3.89 -11.71
C PHE A 167 10.20 -5.42 -11.55
N SER A 168 9.15 -5.99 -10.97
CA SER A 168 8.96 -7.45 -10.90
C SER A 168 8.76 -8.06 -12.28
N LEU A 169 7.92 -7.45 -13.13
CA LEU A 169 7.76 -7.86 -14.53
C LEU A 169 9.07 -7.72 -15.29
N GLY A 170 9.80 -6.62 -15.11
CA GLY A 170 11.13 -6.41 -15.68
C GLY A 170 12.11 -7.52 -15.28
N CYS A 171 12.16 -7.86 -13.99
CA CYS A 171 13.00 -8.93 -13.44
C CYS A 171 12.72 -10.26 -14.13
N ILE A 172 11.45 -10.67 -14.21
CA ILE A 172 11.07 -11.96 -14.78
C ILE A 172 11.35 -11.99 -16.30
N ILE A 173 11.08 -10.91 -17.03
CA ILE A 173 11.38 -10.79 -18.46
C ILE A 173 12.88 -10.95 -18.71
N LEU A 174 13.71 -10.25 -17.95
CA LEU A 174 15.17 -10.31 -18.07
C LEU A 174 15.71 -11.69 -17.69
N TYR A 175 15.17 -12.29 -16.62
CA TYR A 175 15.49 -13.64 -16.22
C TYR A 175 15.20 -14.66 -17.34
N LEU A 176 14.01 -14.63 -17.94
CA LEU A 176 13.64 -15.53 -19.04
C LEU A 176 14.54 -15.36 -20.26
N ARG A 177 14.95 -14.11 -20.58
CA ARG A 177 15.91 -13.83 -21.66
C ARG A 177 17.31 -14.36 -21.33
N ALA A 178 17.77 -14.14 -20.10
CA ALA A 178 19.05 -14.68 -19.61
C ALA A 178 19.07 -16.21 -19.67
N ARG A 179 17.99 -16.83 -19.20
CA ARG A 179 17.81 -18.28 -19.16
C ARG A 179 17.82 -18.89 -20.56
N LYS A 180 17.08 -18.26 -21.48
CA LYS A 180 17.09 -18.67 -22.89
C LYS A 180 18.47 -18.53 -23.51
N ALA A 181 19.19 -17.43 -23.30
CA ALA A 181 20.55 -17.22 -23.80
C ALA A 181 21.51 -18.25 -23.20
N GLN A 182 21.38 -18.56 -21.90
CA GLN A 182 22.18 -19.60 -21.23
C GLN A 182 21.99 -20.99 -21.85
N ILE A 183 20.74 -21.34 -22.20
CA ILE A 183 20.43 -22.64 -22.82
C ILE A 183 20.99 -22.72 -24.25
N THR A 184 20.90 -21.63 -25.03
CA THR A 184 21.28 -21.62 -26.44
C THR A 184 22.78 -21.40 -26.68
N SER A 185 23.44 -20.58 -25.86
CA SER A 185 24.80 -20.09 -26.10
C SER A 185 25.76 -20.30 -24.91
N GLY A 186 25.29 -21.01 -23.89
CA GLY A 186 26.04 -21.21 -22.64
C GLY A 186 26.11 -19.96 -21.76
N PHE A 187 26.93 -20.05 -20.71
CA PHE A 187 27.15 -18.93 -19.80
C PHE A 187 28.26 -18.02 -20.36
N ASN A 188 27.89 -16.84 -20.82
CA ASN A 188 28.78 -15.84 -21.41
C ASN A 188 28.45 -14.43 -20.87
N ASN A 189 29.21 -13.41 -21.28
CA ASN A 189 29.06 -12.02 -20.81
C ASN A 189 27.64 -11.46 -21.02
N LYS A 190 26.99 -11.81 -22.15
CA LYS A 190 25.60 -11.40 -22.40
C LYS A 190 24.63 -12.04 -21.41
N THR A 191 24.80 -13.31 -21.12
CA THR A 191 23.99 -14.04 -20.14
C THR A 191 24.17 -13.46 -18.74
N LEU A 192 25.43 -13.22 -18.35
CA LEU A 192 25.74 -12.57 -17.06
C LEU A 192 25.11 -11.19 -16.96
N PHE A 193 25.26 -10.35 -17.98
CA PHE A 193 24.67 -9.01 -18.04
C PHE A 193 23.14 -9.05 -17.84
N LEU A 194 22.45 -9.96 -18.50
CA LEU A 194 20.98 -10.09 -18.36
C LEU A 194 20.57 -10.55 -16.95
N PHE A 195 21.32 -11.47 -16.33
CA PHE A 195 21.05 -11.86 -14.93
C PHE A 195 21.32 -10.71 -13.96
N THR A 196 22.37 -9.93 -14.18
CA THR A 196 22.68 -8.73 -13.37
C THR A 196 21.56 -7.69 -13.47
N LEU A 197 21.06 -7.41 -14.68
CA LEU A 197 19.92 -6.50 -14.87
C LEU A 197 18.65 -7.05 -14.23
N SER A 198 18.43 -8.38 -14.27
CA SER A 198 17.31 -9.01 -13.58
C SER A 198 17.40 -8.81 -12.06
N LEU A 199 18.58 -8.99 -11.48
CA LEU A 199 18.82 -8.76 -10.06
C LEU A 199 18.64 -7.28 -9.67
N LEU A 200 19.16 -6.36 -10.48
CA LEU A 200 18.93 -4.92 -10.28
C LEU A 200 17.45 -4.58 -10.30
N SER A 201 16.70 -5.16 -11.26
CA SER A 201 15.25 -4.95 -11.33
C SER A 201 14.53 -5.51 -10.09
N LEU A 202 14.95 -6.67 -9.56
CA LEU A 202 14.45 -7.22 -8.30
C LEU A 202 14.72 -6.28 -7.12
N THR A 203 15.91 -5.72 -7.03
CA THR A 203 16.29 -4.76 -5.98
C THR A 203 15.39 -3.52 -6.03
N LEU A 204 15.15 -2.96 -7.22
CA LEU A 204 14.24 -1.83 -7.40
C LEU A 204 12.78 -2.20 -7.04
N ALA A 205 12.34 -3.41 -7.34
CA ALA A 205 11.03 -3.91 -6.95
C ALA A 205 10.88 -3.99 -5.42
N LEU A 206 11.88 -4.55 -4.71
CA LEU A 206 11.92 -4.65 -3.25
C LEU A 206 11.90 -3.26 -2.58
N PHE A 207 12.68 -2.33 -3.11
CA PHE A 207 12.70 -0.95 -2.62
C PHE A 207 11.49 -0.11 -3.04
N SER A 208 10.59 -0.69 -3.85
CA SER A 208 9.26 -0.12 -4.12
C SER A 208 8.20 -0.66 -3.16
N LYS A 209 8.16 -1.98 -2.93
CA LYS A 209 7.28 -2.65 -1.95
C LYS A 209 7.81 -4.06 -1.62
N GLU A 210 7.70 -4.46 -0.36
CA GLU A 210 8.27 -5.69 0.21
C GLU A 210 7.72 -6.98 -0.41
N ASN A 211 6.52 -6.96 -0.98
CA ASN A 211 5.91 -8.14 -1.64
C ASN A 211 6.73 -8.66 -2.83
N ALA A 212 7.63 -7.86 -3.41
CA ALA A 212 8.59 -8.32 -4.42
C ALA A 212 9.57 -9.38 -3.89
N ALA A 213 9.69 -9.59 -2.58
CA ALA A 213 10.44 -10.70 -1.99
C ALA A 213 9.92 -12.09 -2.45
N LEU A 214 8.70 -12.15 -2.99
CA LEU A 214 8.11 -13.37 -3.54
C LEU A 214 8.57 -13.67 -4.99
N ILE A 215 9.23 -12.75 -5.68
CA ILE A 215 9.67 -12.94 -7.08
C ILE A 215 10.65 -14.12 -7.26
N PRO A 216 11.60 -14.38 -6.35
CA PRO A 216 12.42 -15.58 -6.43
C PRO A 216 11.60 -16.88 -6.43
N LEU A 217 10.49 -16.94 -5.66
CA LEU A 217 9.57 -18.09 -5.66
C LEU A 217 8.79 -18.19 -6.98
N ILE A 218 8.39 -17.06 -7.56
CA ILE A 218 7.78 -17.02 -8.90
C ILE A 218 8.77 -17.55 -9.95
N ILE A 219 10.03 -17.12 -9.90
CA ILE A 219 11.09 -17.61 -10.80
C ILE A 219 11.31 -19.12 -10.62
N LEU A 220 11.35 -19.58 -9.38
CA LEU A 220 11.45 -21.02 -9.11
C LEU A 220 10.24 -21.77 -9.70
N TRP A 221 9.03 -21.22 -9.57
CA TRP A 221 7.82 -21.83 -10.14
C TRP A 221 7.84 -21.84 -11.67
N VAL A 222 8.37 -20.79 -12.30
CA VAL A 222 8.63 -20.73 -13.75
C VAL A 222 9.61 -21.83 -14.16
N GLU A 223 10.71 -22.03 -13.44
CA GLU A 223 11.67 -23.12 -13.72
C GLU A 223 11.03 -24.51 -13.61
N LEU A 224 10.21 -24.73 -12.57
CA LEU A 224 9.52 -26.01 -12.34
C LEU A 224 8.45 -26.32 -13.39
N THR A 225 7.90 -25.29 -14.04
CA THR A 225 6.82 -25.45 -15.03
C THR A 225 7.32 -25.41 -16.47
N LEU A 226 8.23 -24.47 -16.82
CA LEU A 226 8.65 -24.24 -18.20
C LEU A 226 9.99 -24.91 -18.57
N TYR A 227 10.84 -25.23 -17.60
CA TYR A 227 12.18 -25.81 -17.82
C TYR A 227 12.41 -27.13 -17.06
N PRO A 228 11.47 -28.10 -17.07
CA PRO A 228 11.53 -29.28 -16.19
C PRO A 228 12.73 -30.22 -16.49
N GLN A 229 13.24 -30.22 -17.73
CA GLN A 229 14.37 -31.06 -18.13
C GLN A 229 15.74 -30.39 -17.94
N GLN A 230 15.77 -29.07 -17.83
CA GLN A 230 16.99 -28.27 -17.76
C GLN A 230 17.22 -27.70 -16.36
N HIS A 231 16.53 -28.24 -15.39
CA HIS A 231 16.55 -27.78 -14.01
C HIS A 231 17.94 -27.90 -13.40
N PRO A 232 18.46 -26.87 -12.71
CA PRO A 232 19.73 -26.96 -11.96
C PRO A 232 19.77 -28.17 -11.01
N TRP A 233 18.62 -28.54 -10.45
CA TRP A 233 18.44 -29.73 -9.59
C TRP A 233 18.68 -31.06 -10.31
N ALA A 234 18.74 -31.09 -11.64
CA ALA A 234 19.15 -32.32 -12.37
C ALA A 234 20.58 -32.72 -11.99
N ARG A 235 21.45 -31.76 -11.68
CA ARG A 235 22.80 -32.01 -11.15
C ARG A 235 22.80 -32.65 -9.77
N PHE A 236 21.78 -32.39 -8.94
CA PHE A 236 21.61 -33.03 -7.64
C PHE A 236 21.35 -34.52 -7.71
N LYS A 237 20.92 -35.05 -8.88
CA LYS A 237 20.78 -36.50 -9.08
C LYS A 237 22.13 -37.23 -9.01
N HIS A 238 23.23 -36.52 -9.29
CA HIS A 238 24.58 -37.06 -9.20
C HIS A 238 25.15 -37.09 -7.77
N LEU A 239 24.53 -36.41 -6.83
CA LEU A 239 24.92 -36.47 -5.43
C LEU A 239 24.48 -37.81 -4.82
N THR A 240 25.24 -38.29 -3.82
CA THR A 240 24.87 -39.49 -3.06
C THR A 240 23.51 -39.32 -2.40
N ARG A 241 22.81 -40.42 -2.14
CA ARG A 241 21.51 -40.40 -1.46
C ARG A 241 21.59 -39.66 -0.11
N ASN A 242 22.64 -39.91 0.66
CA ASN A 242 22.83 -39.29 1.98
C ASN A 242 23.08 -37.78 1.89
N THR A 243 23.90 -37.33 0.93
CA THR A 243 24.13 -35.88 0.69
C THR A 243 22.83 -35.17 0.31
N ARG A 244 22.00 -35.79 -0.53
CA ARG A 244 20.68 -35.21 -0.88
C ARG A 244 19.75 -35.09 0.33
N TRP A 245 19.67 -36.14 1.13
CA TRP A 245 18.88 -36.12 2.37
C TRP A 245 19.38 -35.05 3.35
N PHE A 246 20.70 -34.91 3.52
CA PHE A 246 21.31 -33.89 4.35
C PHE A 246 20.94 -32.47 3.87
N ILE A 247 21.04 -32.20 2.55
CA ILE A 247 20.66 -30.91 1.97
C ILE A 247 19.16 -30.64 2.17
N TYR A 248 18.30 -31.62 1.95
CA TYR A 248 16.86 -31.44 2.19
C TYR A 248 16.55 -31.19 3.66
N ALA A 249 17.17 -31.93 4.58
CA ALA A 249 17.01 -31.72 6.01
C ALA A 249 17.49 -30.32 6.44
N LEU A 250 18.64 -29.87 5.92
CA LEU A 250 19.16 -28.53 6.19
C LEU A 250 18.23 -27.44 5.66
N LEU A 251 17.73 -27.57 4.43
CA LEU A 251 16.77 -26.64 3.85
C LEU A 251 15.46 -26.58 4.66
N ILE A 252 14.92 -27.76 5.02
CA ILE A 252 13.70 -27.85 5.82
C ILE A 252 13.94 -27.21 7.19
N PHE A 253 15.05 -27.53 7.85
CA PHE A 253 15.42 -26.94 9.14
C PHE A 253 15.53 -25.41 9.05
N THR A 254 16.24 -24.88 8.04
CA THR A 254 16.38 -23.42 7.83
C THR A 254 15.01 -22.76 7.58
N CYS A 255 14.15 -23.42 6.78
CA CYS A 255 12.78 -22.91 6.56
C CYS A 255 11.94 -22.90 7.83
N ILE A 256 12.04 -23.97 8.66
CA ILE A 256 11.28 -24.04 9.93
C ILE A 256 11.77 -22.96 10.91
N VAL A 257 13.09 -22.83 11.08
CA VAL A 257 13.67 -21.79 11.97
C VAL A 257 13.29 -20.40 11.48
N GLY A 258 13.43 -20.14 10.18
CA GLY A 258 13.02 -18.88 9.60
C GLY A 258 11.52 -18.57 9.80
N LEU A 259 10.66 -19.58 9.64
CA LEU A 259 9.22 -19.44 9.86
C LEU A 259 8.88 -19.15 11.35
N ILE A 260 9.54 -19.81 12.29
CA ILE A 260 9.36 -19.55 13.73
C ILE A 260 9.72 -18.10 14.06
N ILE A 261 10.89 -17.63 13.59
CA ILE A 261 11.33 -16.24 13.80
C ILE A 261 10.34 -15.24 13.18
N LEU A 262 9.82 -15.52 11.98
CA LEU A 262 8.84 -14.66 11.31
C LEU A 262 7.49 -14.64 12.03
N ILE A 263 7.04 -15.77 12.58
CA ILE A 263 5.79 -15.85 13.35
C ILE A 263 5.93 -15.07 14.67
N ASP A 264 7.05 -15.21 15.38
CA ASP A 264 7.33 -14.49 16.61
C ASP A 264 7.34 -12.97 16.36
N TYR A 265 8.09 -12.52 15.35
CA TYR A 265 8.11 -11.12 14.90
C TYR A 265 6.70 -10.59 14.53
N ALA A 266 5.90 -11.39 13.81
CA ALA A 266 4.57 -10.99 13.38
C ALA A 266 3.60 -10.93 14.57
N SER A 267 3.75 -11.81 15.57
CA SER A 267 2.84 -11.91 16.73
C SER A 267 2.78 -10.62 17.54
N ALA A 268 3.91 -9.93 17.70
CA ALA A 268 3.99 -8.66 18.41
C ALA A 268 3.12 -7.56 17.78
N SER A 269 2.91 -7.61 16.46
CA SER A 269 2.14 -6.61 15.73
C SER A 269 0.61 -6.75 15.89
N TYR A 270 0.15 -7.88 16.44
CA TYR A 270 -1.29 -8.14 16.64
C TYR A 270 -1.90 -7.40 17.84
N HIS A 271 -1.09 -6.87 18.76
CA HIS A 271 -1.59 -6.04 19.88
C HIS A 271 -2.40 -4.81 19.44
N HIS A 272 -2.18 -4.34 18.22
CA HIS A 272 -2.86 -3.17 17.65
C HIS A 272 -3.95 -3.54 16.64
N ARG A 273 -4.34 -4.83 16.56
CA ARG A 273 -5.36 -5.32 15.62
C ARG A 273 -6.63 -5.75 16.35
N PRO A 274 -7.82 -5.55 15.76
CA PRO A 274 -9.08 -6.01 16.33
C PRO A 274 -9.29 -7.54 16.21
N PHE A 275 -8.34 -8.27 15.63
CA PHE A 275 -8.37 -9.71 15.40
C PHE A 275 -7.04 -10.36 15.77
N SER A 276 -7.08 -11.65 16.09
CA SER A 276 -5.92 -12.48 16.39
C SER A 276 -5.26 -13.02 15.12
N MET A 277 -4.01 -13.52 15.24
CA MET A 277 -3.31 -14.22 14.16
C MET A 277 -4.10 -15.42 13.64
N LEU A 278 -4.71 -16.20 14.56
CA LEU A 278 -5.48 -17.39 14.18
C LEU A 278 -6.73 -17.02 13.38
N GLU A 279 -7.48 -16.03 13.84
CA GLU A 279 -8.66 -15.53 13.12
C GLU A 279 -8.28 -15.03 11.71
N ARG A 280 -7.17 -14.33 11.58
CA ARG A 280 -6.68 -13.90 10.28
C ARG A 280 -6.36 -15.11 9.38
N VAL A 281 -5.53 -16.04 9.83
CA VAL A 281 -5.11 -17.21 9.04
C VAL A 281 -6.32 -18.05 8.61
N LEU A 282 -7.33 -18.18 9.47
CA LEU A 282 -8.57 -18.88 9.14
C LEU A 282 -9.47 -18.11 8.17
N THR A 283 -9.40 -16.77 8.17
CA THR A 283 -10.20 -15.91 7.29
C THR A 283 -9.61 -15.80 5.88
N GLU A 284 -8.27 -15.83 5.75
CA GLU A 284 -7.58 -15.61 4.46
C GLU A 284 -8.00 -16.57 3.32
N PRO A 285 -8.30 -17.86 3.52
CA PRO A 285 -8.86 -18.70 2.45
C PRO A 285 -10.18 -18.15 1.88
N ARG A 286 -11.04 -17.56 2.72
CA ARG A 286 -12.28 -16.90 2.28
C ARG A 286 -11.99 -15.61 1.53
N VAL A 287 -10.98 -14.84 1.97
CA VAL A 287 -10.50 -13.64 1.27
C VAL A 287 -9.94 -13.99 -0.11
N LEU A 288 -9.16 -15.07 -0.24
CA LEU A 288 -8.67 -15.53 -1.55
C LEU A 288 -9.83 -15.95 -2.47
N CYS A 289 -10.88 -16.61 -1.95
CA CYS A 289 -12.09 -16.89 -2.70
C CYS A 289 -12.80 -15.60 -3.13
N PHE A 290 -12.87 -14.62 -2.26
CA PHE A 290 -13.42 -13.29 -2.55
C PHE A 290 -12.63 -12.60 -3.67
N TYR A 291 -11.30 -12.58 -3.62
CA TYR A 291 -10.45 -12.03 -4.69
C TYR A 291 -10.65 -12.76 -6.02
N LEU A 292 -10.69 -14.09 -6.01
CA LEU A 292 -11.01 -14.88 -7.21
C LEU A 292 -12.37 -14.49 -7.78
N SER A 293 -13.37 -14.30 -6.93
CA SER A 293 -14.71 -13.89 -7.38
C SER A 293 -14.72 -12.49 -8.03
N LEU A 294 -13.94 -11.54 -7.49
CA LEU A 294 -13.80 -10.21 -8.08
C LEU A 294 -13.01 -10.21 -9.40
N ILE A 295 -12.01 -11.10 -9.52
CA ILE A 295 -11.23 -11.23 -10.78
C ILE A 295 -12.06 -11.91 -11.87
N LEU A 296 -12.86 -12.92 -11.52
CA LEU A 296 -13.63 -13.69 -12.51
C LEU A 296 -14.94 -12.99 -12.90
N LEU A 297 -15.60 -12.38 -11.93
CA LEU A 297 -16.91 -11.71 -12.07
C LEU A 297 -16.88 -10.39 -11.31
N PRO A 298 -16.34 -9.32 -11.88
CA PRO A 298 -16.19 -8.03 -11.22
C PRO A 298 -17.55 -7.37 -10.99
N ARG A 299 -18.06 -7.50 -9.77
CA ARG A 299 -19.27 -6.85 -9.30
C ARG A 299 -18.91 -5.49 -8.73
N ILE A 300 -19.37 -4.40 -9.36
CA ILE A 300 -18.99 -3.02 -8.98
C ILE A 300 -19.31 -2.74 -7.51
N ASN A 301 -20.43 -3.24 -6.99
CA ASN A 301 -20.89 -3.03 -5.63
C ASN A 301 -20.13 -3.84 -4.56
N SER A 302 -19.28 -4.79 -4.97
CA SER A 302 -18.48 -5.61 -4.07
C SER A 302 -17.04 -5.11 -3.96
N PHE A 303 -16.69 -4.08 -4.70
CA PHE A 303 -15.43 -3.39 -4.57
C PHE A 303 -15.56 -2.27 -3.54
N GLY A 304 -14.48 -2.02 -2.79
CA GLY A 304 -14.44 -0.96 -1.78
C GLY A 304 -13.03 -0.54 -1.42
N LEU A 305 -12.94 0.61 -0.74
CA LEU A 305 -11.68 1.08 -0.18
C LEU A 305 -11.28 0.21 1.02
N PHE A 306 -12.28 -0.21 1.82
CA PHE A 306 -12.15 -1.09 2.97
C PHE A 306 -13.02 -2.33 2.81
N HIS A 307 -12.60 -3.39 3.46
CA HIS A 307 -13.29 -4.68 3.54
C HIS A 307 -13.26 -5.21 4.98
N ASP A 308 -13.44 -4.32 5.94
CA ASP A 308 -13.53 -4.61 7.38
C ASP A 308 -14.91 -5.14 7.80
N ASP A 309 -15.86 -5.15 6.87
CA ASP A 309 -17.16 -5.85 6.96
C ASP A 309 -17.07 -7.37 6.69
N ILE A 310 -15.88 -7.88 6.30
CA ILE A 310 -15.67 -9.33 6.15
C ILE A 310 -15.71 -10.01 7.52
N LEU A 311 -16.71 -10.89 7.70
CA LEU A 311 -16.85 -11.68 8.94
C LEU A 311 -15.59 -12.51 9.21
N LEU A 312 -14.98 -12.33 10.37
CA LEU A 312 -13.81 -13.10 10.79
C LEU A 312 -14.15 -14.58 11.05
N SER A 313 -13.23 -15.46 10.68
CA SER A 313 -13.33 -16.88 10.99
C SER A 313 -12.72 -17.16 12.35
N THR A 314 -13.54 -17.51 13.33
CA THR A 314 -13.10 -17.83 14.71
C THR A 314 -12.70 -19.30 14.85
N SER A 315 -13.19 -20.18 13.96
CA SER A 315 -12.80 -21.57 13.84
C SER A 315 -12.96 -22.07 12.39
N ILE A 316 -12.53 -23.30 12.13
CA ILE A 316 -12.70 -23.93 10.80
C ILE A 316 -14.19 -24.05 10.40
N PHE A 317 -15.08 -24.15 11.38
CA PHE A 317 -16.52 -24.30 11.17
C PHE A 317 -17.32 -23.01 11.43
N SER A 318 -16.69 -21.95 11.91
CA SER A 318 -17.36 -20.69 12.23
C SER A 318 -16.68 -19.51 11.52
N PRO A 319 -17.29 -19.04 10.42
CA PRO A 319 -18.44 -19.58 9.71
C PRO A 319 -18.07 -20.85 8.90
N TRP A 320 -19.06 -21.71 8.61
CA TRP A 320 -18.84 -23.00 7.89
C TRP A 320 -18.22 -22.80 6.48
N THR A 321 -18.40 -21.62 5.88
CA THR A 321 -17.76 -21.22 4.61
C THR A 321 -16.23 -21.23 4.70
N THR A 322 -15.64 -21.17 5.91
CA THR A 322 -14.19 -21.29 6.11
C THR A 322 -13.68 -22.65 5.67
N LEU A 323 -14.33 -23.73 6.08
CA LEU A 323 -13.96 -25.09 5.66
C LEU A 323 -14.05 -25.25 4.13
N LEU A 324 -15.13 -24.79 3.54
CA LEU A 324 -15.30 -24.86 2.07
C LEU A 324 -14.23 -24.07 1.34
N ALA A 325 -13.89 -22.88 1.83
CA ALA A 325 -12.84 -22.07 1.25
C ALA A 325 -11.47 -22.77 1.36
N ILE A 326 -11.14 -23.37 2.51
CA ILE A 326 -9.90 -24.13 2.69
C ILE A 326 -9.83 -25.28 1.69
N ILE A 327 -10.90 -26.07 1.56
CA ILE A 327 -10.95 -27.20 0.61
C ILE A 327 -10.78 -26.70 -0.84
N PHE A 328 -11.51 -25.67 -1.23
CA PHE A 328 -11.47 -25.12 -2.59
C PHE A 328 -10.08 -24.57 -2.94
N ILE A 329 -9.52 -23.71 -2.10
CA ILE A 329 -8.22 -23.09 -2.31
C ILE A 329 -7.09 -24.14 -2.34
N SER A 330 -7.14 -25.11 -1.40
CA SER A 330 -6.18 -26.23 -1.38
C SER A 330 -6.29 -27.09 -2.64
N SER A 331 -7.51 -27.41 -3.08
CA SER A 331 -7.74 -28.19 -4.30
C SER A 331 -7.23 -27.45 -5.54
N LEU A 332 -7.44 -26.13 -5.62
CA LEU A 332 -6.95 -25.29 -6.70
C LEU A 332 -5.41 -25.24 -6.71
N ALA A 333 -4.77 -25.08 -5.55
CA ALA A 333 -3.31 -25.10 -5.43
C ALA A 333 -2.72 -26.46 -5.82
N LEU A 334 -3.32 -27.56 -5.36
CA LEU A 334 -2.92 -28.92 -5.73
C LEU A 334 -3.09 -29.18 -7.22
N SER A 335 -4.12 -28.64 -7.85
CA SER A 335 -4.32 -28.75 -9.29
C SER A 335 -3.16 -28.15 -10.10
N ALA A 336 -2.59 -27.04 -9.64
CA ALA A 336 -1.41 -26.44 -10.27
C ALA A 336 -0.21 -27.37 -10.23
N ILE A 337 0.02 -28.07 -9.09
CA ILE A 337 1.10 -29.04 -8.95
C ILE A 337 0.85 -30.25 -9.85
N TYR A 338 -0.38 -30.75 -9.88
CA TYR A 338 -0.76 -31.94 -10.66
C TYR A 338 -0.63 -31.68 -12.17
N TYR A 339 -1.17 -30.58 -12.67
CA TYR A 339 -1.22 -30.27 -14.10
C TYR A 339 0.06 -29.58 -14.64
N ARG A 340 1.11 -29.36 -13.82
CA ARG A 340 2.31 -28.60 -14.24
C ARG A 340 3.03 -29.14 -15.47
N LYS A 341 2.94 -30.45 -15.73
CA LYS A 341 3.57 -31.09 -16.90
C LYS A 341 2.68 -31.10 -18.14
N THR A 342 1.37 -31.22 -17.95
CA THR A 342 0.38 -31.36 -19.04
C THR A 342 -0.22 -30.04 -19.48
N GLN A 343 -0.41 -29.11 -18.51
CA GLN A 343 -0.97 -27.78 -18.73
C GLN A 343 -0.08 -26.71 -18.06
N PRO A 344 1.16 -26.51 -18.56
CA PRO A 344 2.16 -25.67 -17.87
C PRO A 344 1.72 -24.21 -17.71
N LEU A 345 1.00 -23.63 -18.66
CA LEU A 345 0.53 -22.24 -18.56
C LEU A 345 -0.57 -22.09 -17.51
N TYR A 346 -1.49 -23.04 -17.40
CA TYR A 346 -2.50 -23.11 -16.35
C TYR A 346 -1.82 -23.19 -14.97
N ALA A 347 -0.92 -24.16 -14.82
CA ALA A 347 -0.19 -24.38 -13.58
C ALA A 347 0.63 -23.15 -13.18
N LEU A 348 1.30 -22.51 -14.16
CA LEU A 348 2.05 -21.28 -13.94
C LEU A 348 1.13 -20.18 -13.40
N GLY A 349 -0.03 -19.99 -14.01
CA GLY A 349 -0.99 -18.96 -13.64
C GLY A 349 -1.54 -19.16 -12.23
N ILE A 350 -2.00 -20.36 -11.89
CA ILE A 350 -2.53 -20.66 -10.55
C ILE A 350 -1.43 -20.53 -9.48
N GLY A 351 -0.25 -21.09 -9.74
CA GLY A 351 0.89 -20.95 -8.79
C GLY A 351 1.33 -19.50 -8.61
N TRP A 352 1.30 -18.70 -9.68
CA TRP A 352 1.58 -17.25 -9.62
C TRP A 352 0.63 -16.53 -8.67
N PHE A 353 -0.68 -16.80 -8.77
CA PHE A 353 -1.68 -16.21 -7.88
C PHE A 353 -1.40 -16.55 -6.42
N PHE A 354 -1.18 -17.83 -6.08
CA PHE A 354 -0.94 -18.23 -4.71
C PHE A 354 0.40 -17.71 -4.17
N ILE A 355 1.47 -17.81 -4.95
CA ILE A 355 2.78 -17.29 -4.54
C ILE A 355 2.69 -15.77 -4.33
N GLY A 356 2.01 -15.05 -5.22
CA GLY A 356 1.86 -13.60 -5.11
C GLY A 356 1.10 -13.14 -3.86
N HIS A 357 0.28 -14.02 -3.26
CA HIS A 357 -0.46 -13.75 -2.02
C HIS A 357 0.24 -14.24 -0.75
N LEU A 358 1.34 -15.01 -0.84
CA LEU A 358 1.97 -15.63 0.33
C LEU A 358 2.37 -14.66 1.44
N LEU A 359 2.71 -13.40 1.12
CA LEU A 359 3.06 -12.42 2.13
C LEU A 359 1.80 -11.72 2.68
N GLU A 360 0.94 -11.21 1.80
CA GLU A 360 -0.16 -10.33 2.18
C GLU A 360 -1.41 -11.09 2.65
N SER A 361 -1.56 -12.39 2.29
CA SER A 361 -2.65 -13.28 2.72
C SER A 361 -2.14 -14.42 3.61
N SER A 362 -1.34 -14.07 4.64
CA SER A 362 -0.76 -15.02 5.59
C SER A 362 -0.90 -14.55 7.04
N PHE A 363 0.05 -14.91 7.87
CA PHE A 363 0.07 -14.61 9.30
C PHE A 363 0.60 -13.20 9.67
N PHE A 364 1.00 -12.37 8.72
CA PHE A 364 1.41 -10.98 9.02
C PHE A 364 0.20 -10.13 9.42
N ALA A 365 0.36 -9.27 10.43
CA ALA A 365 -0.71 -8.44 11.02
C ALA A 365 -1.11 -7.26 10.11
N LEU A 366 -1.54 -7.57 8.89
CA LEU A 366 -2.06 -6.61 7.91
C LEU A 366 -3.60 -6.56 7.98
N GLU A 367 -4.22 -5.56 7.35
CA GLU A 367 -5.67 -5.54 7.13
C GLU A 367 -6.15 -6.84 6.45
N ILE A 368 -7.38 -7.26 6.73
CA ILE A 368 -7.92 -8.55 6.24
C ILE A 368 -7.90 -8.59 4.72
N ALA A 369 -8.46 -7.60 4.03
CA ALA A 369 -8.52 -7.59 2.58
C ALA A 369 -8.30 -6.20 2.01
N HIS A 370 -7.56 -6.14 0.88
CA HIS A 370 -7.42 -4.95 0.04
C HIS A 370 -7.27 -5.32 -1.42
N GLU A 371 -7.96 -4.63 -2.30
CA GLU A 371 -7.98 -4.93 -3.74
C GLU A 371 -6.61 -4.78 -4.41
N HIS A 372 -5.83 -3.76 -4.04
CA HIS A 372 -4.52 -3.51 -4.63
C HIS A 372 -3.51 -4.66 -4.44
N ARG A 373 -3.76 -5.57 -3.50
CA ARG A 373 -2.96 -6.79 -3.33
C ARG A 373 -3.07 -7.72 -4.53
N ASN A 374 -4.13 -7.59 -5.33
CA ASN A 374 -4.35 -8.39 -6.53
C ASN A 374 -3.64 -7.85 -7.77
N ASN A 375 -2.99 -6.68 -7.73
CA ASN A 375 -2.39 -6.07 -8.92
C ASN A 375 -1.43 -7.03 -9.65
N PHE A 376 -0.48 -7.63 -8.94
CA PHE A 376 0.46 -8.61 -9.49
C PHE A 376 -0.12 -10.04 -9.55
N PRO A 377 -0.82 -10.56 -8.51
CA PRO A 377 -1.36 -11.92 -8.53
C PRO A 377 -2.46 -12.16 -9.56
N SER A 378 -3.30 -11.16 -9.90
CA SER A 378 -4.37 -11.30 -10.89
C SER A 378 -3.87 -11.67 -12.29
N ILE A 379 -2.63 -11.31 -12.62
CA ILE A 379 -1.96 -11.76 -13.85
C ILE A 379 -2.01 -13.28 -13.97
N GLY A 380 -1.78 -13.99 -12.87
CA GLY A 380 -1.78 -15.45 -12.84
C GLY A 380 -3.14 -16.04 -13.19
N ILE A 381 -4.23 -15.52 -12.63
CA ILE A 381 -5.58 -16.01 -12.91
C ILE A 381 -5.97 -15.76 -14.36
N ILE A 382 -5.65 -14.57 -14.89
CA ILE A 382 -5.92 -14.26 -16.30
C ILE A 382 -5.14 -15.21 -17.21
N LEU A 383 -3.87 -15.49 -16.93
CA LEU A 383 -3.06 -16.48 -17.66
C LEU A 383 -3.69 -17.88 -17.61
N ALA A 384 -4.15 -18.31 -16.42
CA ALA A 384 -4.78 -19.62 -16.25
C ALA A 384 -6.08 -19.74 -17.04
N ILE A 385 -6.93 -18.69 -17.07
CA ILE A 385 -8.15 -18.66 -17.88
C ILE A 385 -7.81 -18.84 -19.36
N PHE A 386 -6.85 -18.06 -19.88
CA PHE A 386 -6.46 -18.18 -21.28
C PHE A 386 -5.86 -19.55 -21.63
N ALA A 387 -5.19 -20.21 -20.68
CA ALA A 387 -4.69 -21.56 -20.86
C ALA A 387 -5.78 -22.61 -21.00
N LEU A 388 -6.97 -22.38 -20.44
CA LEU A 388 -8.12 -23.28 -20.50
C LEU A 388 -8.98 -23.09 -21.75
N ILE A 389 -8.77 -22.00 -22.52
CA ILE A 389 -9.53 -21.77 -23.76
C ILE A 389 -9.13 -22.85 -24.79
N PRO A 390 -10.11 -23.61 -25.36
CA PRO A 390 -9.82 -24.61 -26.37
C PRO A 390 -9.13 -24.01 -27.59
N LYS A 391 -8.14 -24.73 -28.14
CA LYS A 391 -7.32 -24.27 -29.28
C LYS A 391 -8.15 -23.84 -30.48
N SER A 392 -9.28 -24.52 -30.72
CA SER A 392 -10.25 -24.18 -31.80
C SER A 392 -10.83 -22.77 -31.67
N HIS A 393 -10.94 -22.25 -30.44
CA HIS A 393 -11.45 -20.89 -30.16
C HIS A 393 -10.35 -19.82 -30.13
N LEU A 394 -9.08 -20.22 -30.12
CA LEU A 394 -7.95 -19.29 -30.21
C LEU A 394 -7.69 -18.76 -31.63
N VAL A 395 -8.30 -19.40 -32.63
CA VAL A 395 -8.28 -18.89 -34.01
C VAL A 395 -9.20 -17.66 -34.08
N PRO A 396 -8.68 -16.49 -34.49
CA PRO A 396 -9.48 -15.26 -34.53
C PRO A 396 -10.56 -15.35 -35.61
N THR A 397 -11.76 -15.71 -35.19
CA THR A 397 -13.00 -15.59 -36.00
C THR A 397 -13.70 -14.28 -35.63
N LYS A 398 -14.62 -13.80 -36.48
CA LYS A 398 -15.44 -12.61 -36.15
C LYS A 398 -16.19 -12.79 -34.82
N LYS A 399 -16.69 -14.02 -34.53
CA LYS A 399 -17.41 -14.32 -33.28
C LYS A 399 -16.51 -14.30 -32.06
N THR A 400 -15.31 -14.91 -32.11
CA THR A 400 -14.36 -14.88 -30.99
C THR A 400 -13.81 -13.48 -30.73
N ALA A 401 -13.56 -12.70 -31.80
CA ALA A 401 -13.14 -11.31 -31.67
C ALA A 401 -14.25 -10.43 -31.06
N ALA A 402 -15.52 -10.61 -31.47
CA ALA A 402 -16.65 -9.89 -30.90
C ALA A 402 -16.85 -10.22 -29.41
N GLY A 403 -16.77 -11.51 -29.04
CA GLY A 403 -16.85 -11.93 -27.63
C GLY A 403 -15.73 -11.36 -26.78
N PHE A 404 -14.50 -11.36 -27.29
CA PHE A 404 -13.36 -10.75 -26.59
C PHE A 404 -13.56 -9.22 -26.43
N PHE A 405 -13.99 -8.53 -27.48
CA PHE A 405 -14.26 -7.10 -27.43
C PHE A 405 -15.37 -6.77 -26.43
N ALA A 406 -16.42 -7.58 -26.35
CA ALA A 406 -17.50 -7.41 -25.37
C ALA A 406 -16.96 -7.54 -23.93
N VAL A 407 -16.09 -8.52 -23.63
CA VAL A 407 -15.46 -8.67 -22.32
C VAL A 407 -14.60 -7.43 -21.98
N VAL A 408 -13.76 -7.00 -22.91
CA VAL A 408 -12.92 -5.79 -22.71
C VAL A 408 -13.79 -4.56 -22.47
N LEU A 409 -14.88 -4.39 -23.21
CA LEU A 409 -15.81 -3.26 -23.06
C LEU A 409 -16.48 -3.30 -21.68
N ILE A 410 -16.96 -4.46 -21.23
CA ILE A 410 -17.56 -4.63 -19.89
C ILE A 410 -16.56 -4.26 -18.81
N LEU A 411 -15.32 -4.78 -18.87
CA LEU A 411 -14.29 -4.49 -17.89
C LEU A 411 -13.89 -3.00 -17.88
N ALA A 412 -13.67 -2.43 -19.06
CA ALA A 412 -13.31 -1.01 -19.18
C ALA A 412 -14.44 -0.10 -18.69
N SER A 413 -15.71 -0.41 -19.02
CA SER A 413 -16.87 0.33 -18.50
C SER A 413 -17.00 0.20 -16.99
N SER A 414 -16.79 -1.00 -16.43
CA SER A 414 -16.79 -1.21 -14.98
C SER A 414 -15.69 -0.39 -14.30
N THR A 415 -14.50 -0.34 -14.87
CA THR A 415 -13.38 0.48 -14.35
C THR A 415 -13.70 1.97 -14.47
N TYR A 416 -14.26 2.41 -15.59
CA TYR A 416 -14.70 3.79 -15.78
C TYR A 416 -15.74 4.21 -14.74
N LEU A 417 -16.77 3.40 -14.50
CA LEU A 417 -17.81 3.66 -13.50
C LEU A 417 -17.21 3.73 -12.08
N ARG A 418 -16.30 2.81 -11.75
CA ARG A 418 -15.55 2.88 -10.48
C ARG A 418 -14.66 4.13 -10.39
N ALA A 419 -13.99 4.50 -11.47
CA ALA A 419 -13.17 5.71 -11.50
C ALA A 419 -13.99 6.97 -11.27
N THR A 420 -15.26 7.03 -11.76
CA THR A 420 -16.14 8.16 -11.46
C THR A 420 -16.50 8.26 -9.98
N GLN A 421 -16.55 7.15 -9.23
CA GLN A 421 -16.75 7.16 -7.78
C GLN A 421 -15.57 7.83 -7.07
N TRP A 422 -14.36 7.66 -7.59
CA TRP A 422 -13.12 8.23 -7.06
C TRP A 422 -12.85 9.69 -7.49
N SER A 423 -13.79 10.33 -8.19
CA SER A 423 -13.65 11.70 -8.69
C SER A 423 -13.78 12.77 -7.62
N SER A 424 -14.38 12.50 -6.48
CA SER A 424 -14.42 13.37 -5.31
C SER A 424 -14.53 12.57 -4.01
N TYR A 425 -14.10 13.16 -2.90
CA TYR A 425 -14.14 12.53 -1.59
C TYR A 425 -15.57 12.18 -1.16
N GLN A 426 -16.51 13.11 -1.37
CA GLN A 426 -17.92 12.93 -1.02
C GLN A 426 -18.54 11.79 -1.84
N ARG A 427 -18.33 11.79 -3.18
CA ARG A 427 -18.88 10.75 -4.04
C ARG A 427 -18.39 9.37 -3.65
N LEU A 428 -17.09 9.24 -3.35
CA LEU A 428 -16.51 7.99 -2.86
C LEU A 428 -17.18 7.56 -1.55
N ALA A 429 -17.22 8.44 -0.55
CA ALA A 429 -17.74 8.12 0.79
C ALA A 429 -19.22 7.69 0.78
N TYR A 430 -20.07 8.46 0.08
CA TYR A 430 -21.50 8.13 0.00
C TYR A 430 -21.75 6.84 -0.77
N TYR A 431 -21.00 6.59 -1.86
CA TYR A 431 -21.11 5.34 -2.62
C TYR A 431 -20.69 4.13 -1.78
N GLU A 432 -19.54 4.20 -1.13
CA GLU A 432 -19.00 3.13 -0.28
C GLU A 432 -19.98 2.82 0.87
N ALA A 433 -20.49 3.84 1.55
CA ALA A 433 -21.44 3.66 2.67
C ALA A 433 -22.78 3.02 2.23
N ALA A 434 -23.22 3.28 1.00
CA ALA A 434 -24.42 2.66 0.47
C ALA A 434 -24.26 1.15 0.18
N HIS A 435 -23.02 0.70 -0.14
CA HIS A 435 -22.75 -0.68 -0.53
C HIS A 435 -22.05 -1.51 0.56
N HIS A 436 -21.37 -0.85 1.49
CA HIS A 436 -20.69 -1.45 2.64
C HIS A 436 -21.18 -0.82 3.96
N PRO A 437 -22.48 -0.89 4.25
CA PRO A 437 -23.08 -0.19 5.39
C PRO A 437 -22.56 -0.71 6.74
N ASP A 438 -22.05 -1.91 6.80
CA ASP A 438 -21.56 -2.57 8.02
C ASP A 438 -20.05 -2.47 8.21
N SER A 439 -19.35 -1.68 7.37
CA SER A 439 -17.96 -1.32 7.55
C SER A 439 -17.82 -0.11 8.50
N PRO A 440 -17.21 -0.25 9.69
CA PRO A 440 -16.99 0.87 10.58
C PRO A 440 -16.05 1.93 9.97
N ALA A 441 -15.03 1.52 9.23
CA ALA A 441 -14.12 2.45 8.55
C ALA A 441 -14.83 3.28 7.47
N ILE A 442 -15.75 2.67 6.71
CA ILE A 442 -16.55 3.37 5.70
C ILE A 442 -17.57 4.31 6.36
N GLN A 443 -18.17 3.93 7.49
CA GLN A 443 -19.04 4.83 8.23
C GLN A 443 -18.26 6.05 8.76
N ALA A 444 -17.03 5.87 9.22
CA ALA A 444 -16.16 6.98 9.59
C ALA A 444 -15.76 7.85 8.38
N LEU A 445 -15.53 7.24 7.22
CA LEU A 445 -15.29 7.95 5.96
C LEU A 445 -16.48 8.81 5.57
N LEU A 446 -17.70 8.25 5.65
CA LEU A 446 -18.96 8.99 5.40
C LEU A 446 -19.13 10.15 6.38
N SER A 447 -18.88 9.91 7.66
CA SER A 447 -18.93 10.95 8.69
C SER A 447 -17.99 12.12 8.37
N ASN A 448 -16.76 11.83 7.98
CA ASN A 448 -15.80 12.86 7.57
C ASN A 448 -16.25 13.62 6.32
N ALA A 449 -16.78 12.92 5.32
CA ALA A 449 -17.25 13.53 4.08
C ALA A 449 -18.47 14.45 4.31
N ALA A 450 -19.43 14.00 5.13
CA ALA A 450 -20.60 14.78 5.52
C ALA A 450 -20.20 16.01 6.36
N ASN A 451 -19.25 15.84 7.28
CA ASN A 451 -18.70 16.93 8.08
C ASN A 451 -18.06 18.04 7.22
N GLN A 452 -17.33 17.68 6.16
CA GLN A 452 -16.71 18.64 5.24
C GLN A 452 -17.72 19.52 4.49
N VAL A 453 -18.93 19.01 4.24
CA VAL A 453 -20.00 19.77 3.54
C VAL A 453 -21.02 20.37 4.51
N GLY A 454 -20.80 20.24 5.81
CA GLY A 454 -21.68 20.83 6.85
C GLY A 454 -22.95 20.00 7.13
N ASP A 455 -23.06 18.78 6.62
CA ASP A 455 -24.17 17.87 6.92
C ASP A 455 -23.93 17.17 8.26
N ILE A 456 -24.29 17.89 9.34
CA ILE A 456 -24.09 17.44 10.72
C ILE A 456 -24.90 16.18 11.02
N GLU A 457 -26.08 16.07 10.45
CA GLU A 457 -26.98 14.94 10.72
C GLU A 457 -26.39 13.65 10.21
N THR A 458 -26.03 13.60 8.92
CA THR A 458 -25.35 12.44 8.34
C THR A 458 -24.01 12.16 9.04
N ALA A 459 -23.20 13.19 9.34
CA ALA A 459 -21.93 13.03 10.01
C ALA A 459 -22.08 12.36 11.39
N THR A 460 -23.05 12.81 12.19
CA THR A 460 -23.29 12.25 13.53
C THR A 460 -23.93 10.89 13.51
N GLN A 461 -24.84 10.61 12.57
CA GLN A 461 -25.45 9.29 12.41
C GLN A 461 -24.40 8.25 11.98
N ALA A 462 -23.56 8.58 10.99
CA ALA A 462 -22.53 7.70 10.50
C ALA A 462 -21.48 7.35 11.56
N ILE A 463 -20.98 8.35 12.32
CA ILE A 463 -19.98 8.07 13.36
C ILE A 463 -20.56 7.27 14.54
N LYS A 464 -21.81 7.50 14.91
CA LYS A 464 -22.50 6.66 15.91
C LYS A 464 -22.63 5.22 15.44
N LYS A 465 -22.91 5.01 14.15
CA LYS A 465 -22.96 3.67 13.56
C LYS A 465 -21.59 2.99 13.59
N ALA A 466 -20.51 3.72 13.24
CA ALA A 466 -19.13 3.21 13.36
C ALA A 466 -18.80 2.80 14.81
N MET A 467 -19.18 3.64 15.79
CA MET A 467 -19.02 3.34 17.22
C MET A 467 -19.76 2.07 17.67
N ALA A 468 -20.94 1.82 17.10
CA ALA A 468 -21.74 0.64 17.42
C ALA A 468 -21.19 -0.64 16.77
N LEU A 469 -20.70 -0.53 15.53
CA LEU A 469 -20.11 -1.64 14.79
C LEU A 469 -18.78 -2.10 15.39
N GLU A 470 -17.96 -1.17 15.88
CA GLU A 470 -16.66 -1.46 16.51
C GLU A 470 -16.52 -0.77 17.88
N PRO A 471 -17.13 -1.34 18.94
CA PRO A 471 -17.14 -0.73 20.27
C PRO A 471 -15.77 -0.60 20.94
N LYS A 472 -14.76 -1.32 20.45
CA LYS A 472 -13.39 -1.28 21.01
C LYS A 472 -12.56 -0.13 20.42
N GLU A 473 -12.91 0.40 19.23
CA GLU A 473 -12.15 1.47 18.59
C GLU A 473 -12.39 2.81 19.30
N ILE A 474 -11.31 3.42 19.76
CA ILE A 474 -11.31 4.70 20.47
C ILE A 474 -11.54 5.86 19.51
N ALA A 475 -11.00 5.77 18.30
CA ALA A 475 -10.99 6.85 17.31
C ALA A 475 -12.39 7.38 17.01
N TYR A 476 -13.41 6.52 16.95
CA TYR A 476 -14.77 6.94 16.60
C TYR A 476 -15.42 7.78 17.69
N ALA A 477 -15.17 7.45 18.96
CA ALA A 477 -15.66 8.25 20.08
C ALA A 477 -14.99 9.63 20.13
N LEU A 478 -13.67 9.68 19.89
CA LEU A 478 -12.91 10.93 19.76
C LEU A 478 -13.44 11.78 18.60
N HIS A 479 -13.65 11.15 17.44
CA HIS A 479 -14.16 11.83 16.26
C HIS A 479 -15.57 12.38 16.46
N TYR A 480 -16.46 11.64 17.13
CA TYR A 480 -17.81 12.12 17.45
C TYR A 480 -17.77 13.36 18.37
N GLN A 481 -16.94 13.36 19.41
CA GLN A 481 -16.77 14.54 20.27
C GLN A 481 -16.20 15.73 19.49
N ASN A 482 -15.26 15.50 18.59
CA ASN A 482 -14.71 16.55 17.72
C ASN A 482 -15.78 17.18 16.81
N ILE A 483 -16.65 16.37 16.20
CA ILE A 483 -17.79 16.90 15.41
C ILE A 483 -18.69 17.77 16.28
N LEU A 484 -19.10 17.30 17.46
CA LEU A 484 -19.97 18.07 18.36
C LEU A 484 -19.34 19.41 18.74
N ALA A 485 -18.04 19.42 19.03
CA ALA A 485 -17.32 20.66 19.38
C ALA A 485 -17.29 21.65 18.22
N ILE A 486 -16.88 21.20 17.01
CA ILE A 486 -16.81 22.06 15.81
C ILE A 486 -18.17 22.77 15.55
N TYR A 487 -19.27 22.07 15.75
CA TYR A 487 -20.59 22.62 15.56
C TYR A 487 -21.22 23.25 16.85
N LYS A 488 -20.38 23.48 17.86
CA LYS A 488 -20.79 24.10 19.15
C LYS A 488 -21.99 23.38 19.80
N LYS A 489 -22.07 22.06 19.63
CA LYS A 489 -23.07 21.22 20.29
C LYS A 489 -22.53 20.76 21.63
N ALA A 490 -23.42 20.65 22.63
CA ALA A 490 -23.03 20.09 23.93
C ALA A 490 -22.51 18.66 23.78
N ILE A 491 -21.36 18.38 24.39
CA ILE A 491 -20.83 17.03 24.49
C ILE A 491 -21.52 16.34 25.67
N PRO A 492 -22.29 15.25 25.44
CA PRO A 492 -22.99 14.58 26.53
C PRO A 492 -22.00 13.93 27.52
N ASP A 493 -22.25 14.03 28.82
CA ASP A 493 -21.40 13.43 29.87
C ASP A 493 -21.23 11.91 29.70
N ASN A 494 -22.26 11.22 29.24
CA ASN A 494 -22.18 9.79 28.95
C ASN A 494 -21.20 9.46 27.83
N LEU A 495 -21.06 10.34 26.81
CA LEU A 495 -20.10 10.17 25.75
C LEU A 495 -18.66 10.36 26.24
N GLN A 496 -18.42 11.36 27.13
CA GLN A 496 -17.11 11.52 27.76
C GLN A 496 -16.73 10.30 28.61
N LYS A 497 -17.65 9.83 29.45
CA LYS A 497 -17.45 8.62 30.27
C LYS A 497 -17.20 7.38 29.42
N GLU A 498 -17.91 7.23 28.30
CA GLU A 498 -17.71 6.13 27.37
C GLU A 498 -16.33 6.22 26.71
N THR A 499 -15.90 7.41 26.28
CA THR A 499 -14.57 7.63 25.68
C THR A 499 -13.46 7.25 26.64
N LEU A 500 -13.52 7.71 27.90
CA LEU A 500 -12.55 7.34 28.93
C LEU A 500 -12.54 5.83 29.21
N LYS A 501 -13.74 5.19 29.28
CA LYS A 501 -13.84 3.75 29.42
C LYS A 501 -13.19 3.01 28.25
N ARG A 502 -13.36 3.48 27.01
CA ARG A 502 -12.72 2.90 25.83
C ARG A 502 -11.20 3.05 25.91
N ILE A 503 -10.70 4.25 26.24
CA ILE A 503 -9.27 4.51 26.42
C ILE A 503 -8.69 3.58 27.49
N LYS A 504 -9.36 3.41 28.63
CA LYS A 504 -8.86 2.59 29.73
C LYS A 504 -8.79 1.10 29.40
N ASN A 505 -9.69 0.58 28.57
CA ASN A 505 -9.89 -0.85 28.38
C ASN A 505 -9.39 -1.39 27.03
N ASN A 506 -8.97 -0.54 26.11
CA ASN A 506 -8.58 -0.95 24.77
C ASN A 506 -7.21 -0.36 24.38
N PRO A 507 -6.47 -1.03 23.52
CA PRO A 507 -5.20 -0.51 23.00
C PRO A 507 -5.45 0.71 22.09
N VAL A 508 -4.50 1.63 22.08
CA VAL A 508 -4.54 2.80 21.20
C VAL A 508 -4.12 2.40 19.79
N THR A 509 -5.07 2.43 18.87
CA THR A 509 -4.84 2.11 17.45
C THR A 509 -4.16 3.26 16.71
N ALA A 510 -3.69 3.00 15.49
CA ALA A 510 -3.19 4.07 14.60
C ALA A 510 -4.26 5.12 14.28
N SER A 511 -5.52 4.70 14.13
CA SER A 511 -6.67 5.59 13.92
C SER A 511 -6.92 6.48 15.12
N ALA A 512 -6.81 5.94 16.34
CA ALA A 512 -6.96 6.71 17.58
C ALA A 512 -5.82 7.73 17.74
N LYS A 513 -4.58 7.36 17.44
CA LYS A 513 -3.44 8.31 17.43
C LYS A 513 -3.65 9.45 16.44
N LEU A 514 -4.15 9.15 15.25
CA LEU A 514 -4.48 10.17 14.25
C LEU A 514 -5.60 11.10 14.73
N ALA A 515 -6.66 10.56 15.33
CA ALA A 515 -7.75 11.35 15.89
C ALA A 515 -7.26 12.28 17.00
N LEU A 516 -6.44 11.79 17.92
CA LEU A 516 -5.80 12.61 18.97
C LEU A 516 -4.96 13.74 18.35
N HIS A 517 -4.17 13.44 17.32
CA HIS A 517 -3.36 14.44 16.63
C HIS A 517 -4.22 15.53 15.96
N GLN A 518 -5.32 15.16 15.31
CA GLN A 518 -6.25 16.08 14.68
C GLN A 518 -6.93 16.98 15.71
N ILE A 519 -7.38 16.42 16.84
CA ILE A 519 -7.97 17.19 17.93
C ILE A 519 -6.94 18.14 18.53
N ALA A 520 -5.70 17.69 18.79
CA ALA A 520 -4.62 18.56 19.29
C ALA A 520 -4.34 19.75 18.37
N ALA A 521 -4.47 19.58 17.06
CA ALA A 521 -4.34 20.70 16.10
C ALA A 521 -5.51 21.69 16.19
N CYS A 522 -6.71 21.22 16.59
CA CYS A 522 -7.90 22.03 16.74
C CYS A 522 -7.94 22.82 18.06
N LEU A 523 -7.28 22.37 19.13
CA LEU A 523 -7.42 22.94 20.49
C LEU A 523 -7.13 24.45 20.59
N HIS A 524 -6.39 25.01 19.65
CA HIS A 524 -6.13 26.46 19.57
C HIS A 524 -7.29 27.26 18.93
N GLN A 525 -8.29 26.57 18.37
CA GLN A 525 -9.44 27.22 17.73
C GLN A 525 -10.59 27.34 18.72
N PRO A 526 -11.33 28.47 18.71
CA PRO A 526 -12.46 28.67 19.63
C PRO A 526 -13.54 27.58 19.54
N ALA A 527 -13.67 26.95 18.36
CA ALA A 527 -14.62 25.86 18.16
C ALA A 527 -14.30 24.63 19.00
N CYS A 528 -13.01 24.37 19.27
CA CYS A 528 -12.56 23.20 20.03
C CYS A 528 -12.31 23.47 21.53
N GLU A 529 -12.64 24.67 22.03
CA GLU A 529 -12.55 25.01 23.47
C GLU A 529 -13.25 23.96 24.36
N PRO A 530 -14.47 23.46 24.04
CA PRO A 530 -15.13 22.42 24.84
C PRO A 530 -14.38 21.11 24.96
N LEU A 531 -13.41 20.85 24.07
CA LEU A 531 -12.59 19.62 24.10
C LEU A 531 -11.32 19.75 24.95
N GLN A 532 -10.90 20.95 25.32
CA GLN A 532 -9.61 21.17 25.97
C GLN A 532 -9.46 20.39 27.29
N SER A 533 -10.49 20.46 28.17
CA SER A 533 -10.50 19.71 29.44
C SER A 533 -10.59 18.19 29.20
N ASN A 534 -11.50 17.78 28.33
CA ASN A 534 -11.68 16.37 27.98
C ASN A 534 -10.41 15.76 27.38
N TYR A 535 -9.74 16.53 26.54
CA TYR A 535 -8.50 16.08 25.89
C TYR A 535 -7.37 15.84 26.89
N LEU A 536 -7.19 16.74 27.88
CA LEU A 536 -6.22 16.53 28.95
C LEU A 536 -6.51 15.26 29.73
N GLU A 537 -7.78 15.03 30.11
CA GLU A 537 -8.19 13.83 30.84
C GLU A 537 -7.90 12.54 30.04
N TRP A 538 -8.12 12.56 28.71
CA TRP A 538 -7.79 11.44 27.85
C TRP A 538 -6.29 11.16 27.82
N ILE A 539 -5.47 12.21 27.65
CA ILE A 539 -4.02 12.05 27.57
C ILE A 539 -3.42 11.64 28.93
N ASP A 540 -3.92 12.16 30.04
CA ASP A 540 -3.51 11.75 31.37
C ASP A 540 -3.77 10.24 31.59
N GLN A 541 -4.96 9.76 31.19
CA GLN A 541 -5.29 8.34 31.26
C GLN A 541 -4.38 7.48 30.38
N LEU A 542 -3.95 7.99 29.21
CA LEU A 542 -3.00 7.29 28.33
C LEU A 542 -1.58 7.27 28.91
N ILE A 543 -1.15 8.37 29.55
CA ILE A 543 0.15 8.44 30.24
C ILE A 543 0.19 7.48 31.43
N GLU A 544 -0.92 7.31 32.17
CA GLU A 544 -1.01 6.33 33.26
C GLU A 544 -0.79 4.90 32.76
N GLN A 545 -1.29 4.57 31.57
CA GLN A 545 -1.13 3.24 30.97
C GLN A 545 0.27 3.02 30.37
N GLU A 546 0.79 4.03 29.66
CA GLU A 546 2.08 3.97 28.98
C GLU A 546 2.99 5.14 29.39
N PRO A 547 3.55 5.17 30.60
CA PRO A 547 4.28 6.33 31.13
C PRO A 547 5.62 6.62 30.41
N ARG A 548 6.04 5.74 29.50
CA ARG A 548 7.25 5.91 28.68
C ARG A 548 6.96 6.27 27.20
N ASN A 549 5.70 6.53 26.86
CA ASN A 549 5.33 6.90 25.50
C ASN A 549 5.53 8.41 25.28
N ALA A 550 6.54 8.79 24.52
CA ALA A 550 6.88 10.18 24.23
C ALA A 550 5.76 10.95 23.52
N ASP A 551 4.97 10.29 22.66
CA ASP A 551 3.90 10.92 21.90
C ASP A 551 2.81 11.49 22.83
N TYR A 552 2.51 10.82 23.94
CA TYR A 552 1.47 11.30 24.86
C TYR A 552 1.91 12.56 25.62
N TYR A 553 3.15 12.67 26.03
CA TYR A 553 3.67 13.91 26.60
C TYR A 553 3.70 15.04 25.56
N TYR A 554 4.07 14.76 24.33
CA TYR A 554 3.97 15.73 23.24
C TYR A 554 2.53 16.24 23.05
N HIS A 555 1.56 15.35 23.03
CA HIS A 555 0.15 15.70 22.93
C HIS A 555 -0.36 16.49 24.12
N ARG A 556 0.05 16.15 25.35
CA ARG A 556 -0.30 16.91 26.55
C ARG A 556 0.33 18.30 26.56
N GLY A 557 1.56 18.42 26.15
CA GLY A 557 2.24 19.71 25.96
C GLY A 557 1.50 20.62 24.99
N ARG A 558 0.99 20.08 23.88
CA ARG A 558 0.14 20.83 22.94
C ARG A 558 -1.18 21.30 23.57
N ALA A 559 -1.80 20.47 24.39
CA ALA A 559 -3.01 20.85 25.12
C ALA A 559 -2.73 21.96 26.16
N HIS A 560 -1.66 21.83 26.93
CA HIS A 560 -1.23 22.89 27.87
C HIS A 560 -0.93 24.22 27.17
N ARG A 561 -0.30 24.15 25.99
CA ARG A 561 -0.06 25.33 25.15
C ARG A 561 -1.39 25.99 24.71
N ALA A 562 -2.37 25.20 24.30
CA ALA A 562 -3.70 25.69 23.92
C ALA A 562 -4.44 26.36 25.10
N LEU A 563 -4.27 25.82 26.31
CA LEU A 563 -4.78 26.37 27.57
C LEU A 563 -3.97 27.55 28.13
N ASN A 564 -3.02 28.08 27.38
CA ASN A 564 -2.17 29.21 27.80
C ASN A 564 -1.31 28.88 29.04
N ASN A 565 -0.90 27.61 29.21
CA ASN A 565 -0.01 27.15 30.27
C ASN A 565 1.36 26.78 29.71
N PRO A 566 2.21 27.77 29.37
CA PRO A 566 3.48 27.53 28.70
C PRO A 566 4.48 26.74 29.54
N LEU A 567 4.47 26.88 30.88
CA LEU A 567 5.39 26.14 31.74
C LEU A 567 5.09 24.65 31.74
N ALA A 568 3.85 24.25 31.88
CA ALA A 568 3.45 22.85 31.79
C ALA A 568 3.74 22.28 30.37
N ALA A 569 3.49 23.07 29.33
CA ALA A 569 3.81 22.67 27.96
C ALA A 569 5.30 22.42 27.76
N LEU A 570 6.19 23.31 28.24
CA LEU A 570 7.64 23.15 28.16
C LEU A 570 8.10 21.88 28.89
N ASN A 571 7.60 21.62 30.10
CA ASN A 571 7.95 20.40 30.86
C ASN A 571 7.54 19.13 30.11
N ASP A 572 6.36 19.11 29.51
CA ASP A 572 5.89 17.97 28.75
C ASP A 572 6.67 17.77 27.45
N PHE A 573 6.99 18.83 26.72
CA PHE A 573 7.83 18.73 25.51
C PHE A 573 9.25 18.29 25.85
N GLN A 574 9.82 18.77 26.93
CA GLN A 574 11.10 18.30 27.43
C GLN A 574 11.03 16.80 27.75
N ARG A 575 10.01 16.38 28.48
CA ARG A 575 9.80 14.97 28.84
C ARG A 575 9.62 14.07 27.60
N ALA A 576 8.89 14.52 26.59
CA ALA A 576 8.74 13.82 25.34
C ALA A 576 10.10 13.61 24.63
N HIS A 577 10.95 14.63 24.60
CA HIS A 577 12.28 14.54 24.01
C HIS A 577 13.23 13.63 24.82
N GLU A 578 13.20 13.70 26.16
CA GLU A 578 13.97 12.80 27.03
C GLU A 578 13.62 11.32 26.83
N LEU A 579 12.34 11.02 26.63
CA LEU A 579 11.87 9.66 26.37
C LEU A 579 12.26 9.14 24.98
N HIS A 580 12.38 10.05 24.00
CA HIS A 580 12.70 9.71 22.63
C HIS A 580 13.58 10.78 21.98
N HIS A 581 14.90 10.70 22.19
CA HIS A 581 15.87 11.71 21.75
C HIS A 581 15.87 12.02 20.24
N THR A 582 15.42 11.11 19.38
CA THR A 582 15.27 11.38 17.94
C THR A 582 13.98 12.08 17.58
N PHE A 583 13.03 12.23 18.52
CA PHE A 583 11.78 12.96 18.35
C PHE A 583 12.04 14.48 18.51
N MET A 584 12.35 15.14 17.40
CA MET A 584 12.74 16.56 17.39
C MET A 584 11.53 17.52 17.46
N GLN A 585 10.32 17.08 17.14
CA GLN A 585 9.13 17.95 17.07
C GLN A 585 8.85 18.70 18.38
N PRO A 586 8.99 18.08 19.58
CA PRO A 586 8.85 18.80 20.85
C PRO A 586 9.78 20.00 20.99
N LEU A 587 11.01 19.90 20.50
CA LEU A 587 11.99 20.98 20.58
C LEU A 587 11.61 22.19 19.72
N PHE A 588 11.02 21.97 18.55
CA PHE A 588 10.47 23.06 17.72
C PHE A 588 9.33 23.79 18.44
N GLU A 589 8.45 23.05 19.14
CA GLU A 589 7.38 23.64 19.95
C GLU A 589 7.94 24.43 21.14
N MET A 590 9.00 23.92 21.79
CA MET A 590 9.68 24.64 22.89
C MET A 590 10.29 25.95 22.40
N VAL A 591 10.97 25.94 21.24
CA VAL A 591 11.55 27.16 20.65
C VAL A 591 10.46 28.20 20.37
N ASP A 592 9.32 27.81 19.80
CA ASP A 592 8.21 28.74 19.55
C ASP A 592 7.68 29.38 20.87
N ILE A 593 7.51 28.59 21.92
CA ILE A 593 7.05 29.09 23.23
C ILE A 593 8.10 30.07 23.81
N LEU A 594 9.37 29.72 23.81
CA LEU A 594 10.45 30.54 24.36
C LEU A 594 10.59 31.88 23.61
N LEU A 595 10.48 31.85 22.27
CA LEU A 595 10.52 33.07 21.46
C LEU A 595 9.32 33.99 21.75
N ARG A 596 8.13 33.45 21.92
CA ARG A 596 6.92 34.22 22.28
C ARG A 596 7.00 34.81 23.71
N SER A 597 7.70 34.14 24.62
CA SER A 597 7.94 34.62 25.98
C SER A 597 9.18 35.50 26.12
N GLY A 598 9.86 35.86 25.03
CA GLY A 598 11.04 36.72 25.02
C GLY A 598 12.33 36.06 25.53
N GLN A 599 12.34 34.77 25.74
CA GLN A 599 13.50 34.01 26.24
C GLN A 599 14.44 33.58 25.10
N LEU A 600 15.02 34.57 24.44
CA LEU A 600 15.81 34.38 23.22
C LEU A 600 17.04 33.51 23.41
N SER A 601 17.79 33.65 24.53
CA SER A 601 18.98 32.86 24.83
C SER A 601 18.69 31.37 24.99
N ALA A 602 17.60 31.03 25.69
CA ALA A 602 17.18 29.64 25.85
C ALA A 602 16.73 29.02 24.50
N ALA A 603 16.04 29.81 23.66
CA ALA A 603 15.66 29.36 22.30
C ALA A 603 16.91 29.10 21.43
N GLU A 604 17.97 29.95 21.53
CA GLU A 604 19.22 29.76 20.79
C GLU A 604 19.94 28.49 21.18
N GLU A 605 19.97 28.15 22.45
CA GLU A 605 20.58 26.92 22.94
C GLU A 605 19.91 25.68 22.32
N ILE A 606 18.56 25.65 22.29
CA ILE A 606 17.82 24.55 21.67
C ILE A 606 18.05 24.50 20.15
N VAL A 607 18.10 25.65 19.47
CA VAL A 607 18.36 25.69 18.02
C VAL A 607 19.77 25.20 17.70
N THR A 608 20.77 25.57 18.50
CA THR A 608 22.13 25.07 18.34
C THR A 608 22.19 23.55 18.53
N TRP A 609 21.46 23.03 19.50
CA TRP A 609 21.35 21.59 19.71
C TRP A 609 20.66 20.90 18.52
N LEU A 610 19.57 21.48 17.98
CA LEU A 610 18.88 20.99 16.79
C LEU A 610 19.81 20.94 15.57
N GLU A 611 20.65 21.95 15.36
CA GLU A 611 21.64 21.97 14.28
C GLU A 611 22.65 20.83 14.40
N ASN A 612 23.24 20.65 15.57
CA ASN A 612 24.21 19.59 15.83
C ASN A 612 23.60 18.20 15.65
N SER A 613 22.41 18.00 16.19
CA SER A 613 21.67 16.74 16.04
C SER A 613 21.22 16.49 14.60
N ASN A 614 20.85 17.53 13.86
CA ASN A 614 20.48 17.44 12.45
C ASN A 614 21.67 17.04 11.57
N GLN A 615 22.90 17.47 11.90
CA GLN A 615 24.11 17.07 11.17
C GLN A 615 24.34 15.55 11.26
N ALA A 616 24.03 14.94 12.39
CA ALA A 616 24.17 13.50 12.63
C ALA A 616 22.96 12.69 12.11
N SER A 617 21.83 13.33 11.82
CA SER A 617 20.60 12.67 11.40
C SER A 617 20.65 12.24 9.93
N THR A 618 20.04 11.10 9.63
CA THR A 618 19.80 10.64 8.25
C THR A 618 18.70 11.44 7.56
N LEU A 619 17.75 12.00 8.32
CA LEU A 619 16.68 12.86 7.84
C LEU A 619 17.00 14.30 8.21
N LYS A 620 17.41 15.10 7.23
CA LYS A 620 17.80 16.51 7.42
C LYS A 620 16.57 17.42 7.48
N ARG A 621 16.54 18.27 8.51
CA ARG A 621 15.49 19.31 8.71
C ARG A 621 16.06 20.72 8.52
N ASP A 622 17.00 20.88 7.61
CA ASP A 622 17.73 22.14 7.37
C ASP A 622 16.80 23.32 7.11
N GLN A 623 15.71 23.10 6.36
CA GLN A 623 14.76 24.15 6.02
C GLN A 623 14.04 24.71 7.25
N GLU A 624 13.54 23.84 8.12
CA GLU A 624 12.82 24.22 9.33
C GLU A 624 13.75 24.96 10.32
N ILE A 625 14.97 24.45 10.49
CA ILE A 625 15.98 25.08 11.35
C ILE A 625 16.39 26.45 10.79
N ASN A 626 16.59 26.57 9.48
CA ASN A 626 16.90 27.84 8.84
C ASN A 626 15.77 28.88 8.97
N GLN A 627 14.52 28.45 8.89
CA GLN A 627 13.36 29.33 9.13
C GLN A 627 13.35 29.87 10.57
N LEU A 628 13.61 29.00 11.56
CA LEU A 628 13.74 29.44 12.96
C LEU A 628 14.86 30.48 13.13
N LYS A 629 16.03 30.25 12.56
CA LYS A 629 17.18 31.17 12.63
C LYS A 629 16.86 32.53 12.00
N GLN A 630 16.22 32.54 10.84
CA GLN A 630 15.76 33.76 10.18
C GLN A 630 14.74 34.53 11.03
N PHE A 631 13.82 33.82 11.68
CA PHE A 631 12.87 34.44 12.57
C PHE A 631 13.55 35.04 13.80
N MET A 632 14.49 34.32 14.41
CA MET A 632 15.27 34.80 15.56
C MET A 632 16.12 36.02 15.20
N SER A 633 16.77 36.06 14.04
CA SER A 633 17.54 37.23 13.59
C SER A 633 16.68 38.49 13.45
N ARG A 634 15.47 38.34 12.89
CA ARG A 634 14.49 39.46 12.80
C ARG A 634 14.07 39.98 14.18
N LEU A 635 13.88 39.10 15.15
CA LEU A 635 13.53 39.49 16.52
C LEU A 635 14.69 40.26 17.18
N LYS A 636 15.95 39.84 16.98
CA LYS A 636 17.13 40.56 17.45
C LYS A 636 17.24 41.96 16.85
N GLU A 637 17.06 42.09 15.56
CA GLU A 637 17.08 43.38 14.86
C GLU A 637 15.94 44.32 15.30
N GLY A 638 14.75 43.76 15.55
CA GLY A 638 13.60 44.50 16.07
C GLY A 638 13.79 45.01 17.50
N THR A 639 14.40 44.22 18.38
CA THR A 639 14.71 44.61 19.75
C THR A 639 15.83 45.68 19.81
N VAL A 640 16.79 45.63 18.91
CA VAL A 640 17.86 46.69 18.80
C VAL A 640 17.30 48.01 18.29
N ARG A 641 16.25 48.02 17.44
CA ARG A 641 15.60 49.24 16.97
C ARG A 641 14.67 49.88 17.99
N SER A 642 14.09 49.10 18.90
CA SER A 642 13.20 49.61 19.95
C SER A 642 13.97 50.13 21.20
N SER A 643 15.27 49.82 21.29
CA SER A 643 16.15 50.28 22.37
C SER A 643 17.02 51.51 21.98
N LYS A 644 16.84 52.06 20.78
CA LYS A 644 17.36 53.32 20.29
C LYS A 644 16.21 54.32 20.11
#